data_636ea190507fda72bf60905bc2cf122f
#
_entry.id   636ea190507fda72bf60905bc2cf122f
#
_cell.length_a   1.000
_cell.length_b   1.000
_cell.length_c   1.000
_cell.angle_alpha   90.00
_cell.angle_beta   90.00
_cell.angle_gamma   90.00
#
_symmetry.space_group_name_H-M   'P 1'
#
loop_
_entity.id
_entity.type
_entity.pdbx_description
1 polymer ?
#
loop_
_entity_poly.entity_id
_entity_poly.type
_entity_poly.pdbx_seq_one_letter_code
_entity_poly.pdbx_strand_id
1 'polypeptide(L)'
;MAEQPIKAVRIELYAPVASFRDPMFPGTTRCLPVPPLSTVRGMLAAATGRPTEPVPLGMCAHADGGGIDAETYHPIAADGSNPAIAGRVSAGKGGMTLRERPFLVGVHLTVWIPLPDGDRIAAALRRPVWGLRLGRSQDLVHIRSITRVTLYPADTAVVGHAVAPLGGHDAPNATSLRLAETITTDRLRTRYGTFLWCLQAAGQHRVHGAYRDQDQAVWLHSPPEQTRLDDPELAHVLAKSSSGSGLGRPELLTQHSLSVREAARAVADRIGSPGVLASRPGFWSAVETAALLHDAGKVAEGFQRQLRTNGEVWGERHEVLSLAYVDLLTRDLPEPDRLLVATGVAFHHKPLVADGRYSLIEGYADIADWERKFGRDPDPSPGRPRIQVPLARHHALLRWLADNLQVTPPQEERKLWELARDTFARLCDHWLDPVPDEVGLIAVLLQGAVTLADHSGSAHVPLQSHMPLPRGFITRLVSAYPHQKQAAEVSGNLVLTAPTGSGKTEAGLAWASRQLDDMPAQPRLVWVLPYRASIDAARKRFRGVLEAPPGEKHPDIGVVHATAARTLLTEAVADDRSPGADDARKAHSRAGAMRLFAQRIRVTTPYQLLRAAIAGPRYSSVLLEQANALFVLDELHAYEPDTFGRLCAAMRMWQRLGSRVAVLSATLAPPMLDLIADTLGPSVRFCRAEPGTAPDRHRLVIDDQPITTPSSLDRIRGWLMDGHSVLVVANTVATAQRLFTELAPTARQACPGDPDAAILLHSRFRADDRARIEQRILARHPERKAGEIHRRGGLVVATQVLEVSLCLDFDRGASELAPIEALAQRAGRVNRRGRHPEGIVEFRIHPVEDPRPYDPGALDAAMFALHQVPGPIISEETIESWLKVAYETSWGLQWLAEARHHRDDFERDFLTFTDPFVDRSEFARRLDEAFDSTDVLLATDVEEYKRRAFRLDGHPLLAAGLLIPIRYTQLARLKADNAARLDRDLRLWVIDVPYDDKNGLTLPAGSGGRLADVIVDEVL
;
A
#
# COMPACT_ATOMS: atom_id res chain seq x y z
N MET A 1 -22.28 -19.13 -25.88
CA MET A 1 -23.41 -18.40 -26.52
C MET A 1 -24.69 -18.87 -25.87
N ALA A 2 -25.55 -17.97 -25.42
CA ALA A 2 -26.90 -18.32 -25.01
C ALA A 2 -27.70 -18.62 -26.28
N GLU A 3 -28.01 -19.88 -26.55
CA GLU A 3 -28.53 -20.31 -27.88
C GLU A 3 -30.05 -20.45 -27.93
N GLN A 4 -30.75 -20.57 -26.81
CA GLN A 4 -32.21 -20.74 -26.79
C GLN A 4 -32.88 -19.98 -25.65
N PRO A 5 -34.14 -19.56 -25.79
CA PRO A 5 -34.93 -18.97 -24.69
C PRO A 5 -35.09 -19.94 -23.53
N ILE A 6 -34.97 -19.45 -22.30
CA ILE A 6 -35.06 -20.23 -21.06
C ILE A 6 -36.28 -19.76 -20.26
N LYS A 7 -37.16 -20.69 -19.83
CA LYS A 7 -38.23 -20.39 -18.88
C LYS A 7 -37.63 -20.27 -17.47
N ALA A 8 -37.97 -19.22 -16.76
CA ALA A 8 -37.44 -18.93 -15.41
C ALA A 8 -38.53 -18.35 -14.50
N VAL A 9 -38.26 -18.30 -13.21
CA VAL A 9 -39.05 -17.52 -12.24
C VAL A 9 -38.22 -16.30 -11.84
N ARG A 10 -38.82 -15.10 -11.97
CA ARG A 10 -38.32 -13.83 -11.43
C ARG A 10 -38.92 -13.62 -10.04
N ILE A 11 -38.06 -13.34 -9.08
CA ILE A 11 -38.40 -13.11 -7.67
C ILE A 11 -37.88 -11.73 -7.31
N GLU A 12 -38.77 -10.82 -6.91
CA GLU A 12 -38.44 -9.49 -6.47
C GLU A 12 -38.48 -9.40 -4.95
N LEU A 13 -37.40 -8.99 -4.34
CA LEU A 13 -37.17 -8.98 -2.90
C LEU A 13 -36.79 -7.59 -2.44
N TYR A 14 -37.16 -7.28 -1.21
CA TYR A 14 -36.79 -6.03 -0.56
C TYR A 14 -36.36 -6.29 0.89
N ALA A 15 -35.24 -5.76 1.29
CA ALA A 15 -34.81 -5.75 2.67
C ALA A 15 -34.61 -4.29 3.13
N PRO A 16 -35.35 -3.83 4.18
CA PRO A 16 -35.21 -2.49 4.71
C PRO A 16 -33.79 -2.20 5.15
N VAL A 17 -33.10 -3.19 5.73
CA VAL A 17 -31.72 -3.15 6.16
C VAL A 17 -31.08 -4.50 5.85
N ALA A 18 -29.83 -4.49 5.39
CA ALA A 18 -29.00 -5.69 5.24
C ALA A 18 -27.53 -5.38 5.45
N SER A 19 -26.79 -6.35 5.97
CA SER A 19 -25.33 -6.23 6.10
C SER A 19 -24.67 -7.50 5.56
N PHE A 20 -23.88 -7.31 4.50
CA PHE A 20 -23.13 -8.41 3.87
C PHE A 20 -21.68 -8.31 4.27
N ARG A 21 -21.34 -8.95 5.38
CA ARG A 21 -19.96 -8.96 5.86
C ARG A 21 -19.05 -9.53 4.78
N ASP A 22 -18.01 -8.77 4.44
CA ASP A 22 -16.93 -9.28 3.62
C ASP A 22 -16.09 -10.25 4.48
N PRO A 23 -16.16 -11.56 4.26
CA PRO A 23 -15.44 -12.54 5.08
C PRO A 23 -13.93 -12.47 4.90
N MET A 24 -13.47 -11.75 3.89
CA MET A 24 -12.07 -11.55 3.58
C MET A 24 -11.41 -10.49 4.49
N PHE A 25 -12.19 -9.77 5.31
CA PHE A 25 -11.70 -8.81 6.30
C PHE A 25 -12.09 -9.21 7.72
N PRO A 26 -11.45 -10.26 8.29
CA PRO A 26 -11.82 -10.73 9.63
C PRO A 26 -11.57 -9.72 10.76
N GLY A 27 -10.67 -8.78 10.54
CA GLY A 27 -10.29 -7.74 11.52
C GLY A 27 -11.05 -6.42 11.41
N THR A 28 -11.61 -6.11 10.24
CA THR A 28 -12.43 -4.90 9.98
C THR A 28 -13.79 -5.31 9.44
N THR A 29 -14.85 -4.70 9.94
CA THR A 29 -16.19 -4.99 9.42
C THR A 29 -16.39 -4.19 8.14
N ARG A 30 -16.37 -4.86 6.98
CA ARG A 30 -16.76 -4.29 5.68
C ARG A 30 -18.08 -4.85 5.25
N CYS A 31 -18.92 -3.99 4.63
CA CYS A 31 -20.16 -4.41 4.00
C CYS A 31 -19.97 -4.44 2.49
N LEU A 32 -20.28 -5.57 1.85
CA LEU A 32 -20.34 -5.66 0.40
C LEU A 32 -21.54 -4.85 -0.12
N PRO A 33 -21.45 -4.21 -1.30
CA PRO A 33 -22.53 -3.38 -1.84
C PRO A 33 -23.75 -4.18 -2.34
N VAL A 34 -23.57 -5.48 -2.54
CA VAL A 34 -24.61 -6.41 -3.00
C VAL A 34 -24.50 -7.72 -2.22
N PRO A 35 -25.61 -8.49 -2.09
CA PRO A 35 -25.54 -9.79 -1.46
C PRO A 35 -24.65 -10.74 -2.28
N PRO A 36 -23.73 -11.49 -1.63
CA PRO A 36 -23.05 -12.60 -2.27
C PRO A 36 -24.01 -13.66 -2.79
N LEU A 37 -23.66 -14.34 -3.88
CA LEU A 37 -24.46 -15.45 -4.43
C LEU A 37 -24.73 -16.54 -3.40
N SER A 38 -23.74 -16.84 -2.54
CA SER A 38 -23.89 -17.77 -1.42
C SER A 38 -24.93 -17.32 -0.39
N THR A 39 -25.05 -16.01 -0.14
CA THR A 39 -26.07 -15.46 0.78
C THR A 39 -27.46 -15.62 0.19
N VAL A 40 -27.62 -15.36 -1.10
CA VAL A 40 -28.90 -15.58 -1.80
C VAL A 40 -29.27 -17.06 -1.78
N ARG A 41 -28.35 -17.98 -2.13
CA ARG A 41 -28.59 -19.42 -2.05
C ARG A 41 -28.90 -19.88 -0.62
N GLY A 42 -28.25 -19.28 0.40
CA GLY A 42 -28.57 -19.56 1.82
C GLY A 42 -29.97 -19.12 2.22
N MET A 43 -30.48 -18.00 1.70
CA MET A 43 -31.86 -17.55 1.90
C MET A 43 -32.83 -18.52 1.23
N LEU A 44 -32.54 -18.99 0.00
CA LEU A 44 -33.37 -19.99 -0.69
C LEU A 44 -33.35 -21.34 0.05
N ALA A 45 -32.20 -21.74 0.61
CA ALA A 45 -32.07 -22.92 1.46
C ALA A 45 -32.93 -22.83 2.73
N ALA A 46 -33.03 -21.64 3.36
CA ALA A 46 -33.92 -21.41 4.48
C ALA A 46 -35.42 -21.56 4.09
N ALA A 47 -35.80 -21.09 2.89
CA ALA A 47 -37.14 -21.26 2.37
C ALA A 47 -37.51 -22.74 2.16
N THR A 48 -36.58 -23.52 1.59
CA THR A 48 -36.81 -24.95 1.28
C THR A 48 -36.58 -25.88 2.47
N GLY A 49 -35.97 -25.41 3.55
CA GLY A 49 -35.56 -26.24 4.69
C GLY A 49 -34.38 -27.17 4.40
N ARG A 50 -33.70 -26.98 3.28
CA ARG A 50 -32.49 -27.75 2.90
C ARG A 50 -31.23 -27.11 3.47
N PRO A 51 -30.17 -27.85 3.72
CA PRO A 51 -28.90 -27.29 4.18
C PRO A 51 -28.21 -26.38 3.13
N THR A 52 -28.47 -26.65 1.83
CA THR A 52 -27.97 -25.88 0.69
C THR A 52 -28.97 -25.88 -0.47
N GLU A 53 -28.94 -24.84 -1.29
CA GLU A 53 -29.68 -24.76 -2.57
C GLU A 53 -28.70 -24.43 -3.72
N PRO A 54 -28.08 -25.42 -4.34
CA PRO A 54 -27.12 -25.24 -5.41
C PRO A 54 -27.80 -24.99 -6.77
N VAL A 55 -28.66 -24.00 -6.86
CA VAL A 55 -29.38 -23.65 -8.09
C VAL A 55 -28.65 -22.60 -8.91
N PRO A 56 -28.72 -22.69 -10.25
CA PRO A 56 -28.31 -21.58 -11.11
C PRO A 56 -29.21 -20.37 -10.83
N LEU A 57 -28.61 -19.20 -10.72
CA LEU A 57 -29.38 -17.97 -10.53
C LEU A 57 -28.73 -16.75 -11.17
N GLY A 58 -29.56 -15.86 -11.71
CA GLY A 58 -29.19 -14.51 -12.08
C GLY A 58 -29.60 -13.53 -11.01
N MET A 59 -28.87 -12.43 -10.84
CA MET A 59 -29.25 -11.42 -9.87
C MET A 59 -28.94 -9.99 -10.31
N CYS A 60 -29.81 -9.07 -9.90
CA CYS A 60 -29.64 -7.64 -9.98
C CYS A 60 -29.89 -7.07 -8.58
N ALA A 61 -28.99 -6.25 -8.06
CA ALA A 61 -29.10 -5.73 -6.71
C ALA A 61 -28.52 -4.33 -6.57
N HIS A 62 -29.22 -3.47 -5.80
CA HIS A 62 -28.73 -2.16 -5.36
C HIS A 62 -29.32 -1.80 -4.01
N ALA A 63 -28.74 -0.79 -3.37
CA ALA A 63 -29.24 -0.24 -2.12
C ALA A 63 -29.46 1.28 -2.27
N ASP A 64 -30.46 1.82 -1.55
CA ASP A 64 -30.76 3.25 -1.56
C ASP A 64 -29.75 4.07 -0.75
N GLY A 65 -29.07 3.43 0.20
CA GLY A 65 -28.05 4.07 1.04
C GLY A 65 -27.38 3.09 1.99
N GLY A 66 -26.62 3.64 2.93
CA GLY A 66 -25.94 2.85 3.94
C GLY A 66 -25.72 3.64 5.23
N GLY A 67 -25.40 2.91 6.29
CA GLY A 67 -25.11 3.46 7.62
C GLY A 67 -24.12 2.58 8.38
N ILE A 68 -23.78 3.01 9.58
CA ILE A 68 -22.93 2.25 10.51
C ILE A 68 -23.71 2.04 11.79
N ASP A 69 -23.79 0.80 12.23
CA ASP A 69 -24.41 0.36 13.47
C ASP A 69 -23.31 0.01 14.50
N ALA A 70 -23.64 0.11 15.76
CA ALA A 70 -22.77 -0.34 16.86
C ALA A 70 -23.26 -1.72 17.35
N GLU A 71 -22.53 -2.77 16.93
CA GLU A 71 -22.88 -4.15 17.29
C GLU A 71 -22.01 -4.65 18.45
N THR A 72 -22.66 -5.20 19.46
CA THR A 72 -21.96 -5.84 20.57
C THR A 72 -21.42 -7.20 20.13
N TYR A 73 -20.12 -7.37 20.20
CA TYR A 73 -19.43 -8.61 19.89
C TYR A 73 -19.00 -9.36 21.15
N HIS A 74 -19.49 -10.59 21.27
CA HIS A 74 -19.11 -11.52 22.35
C HIS A 74 -18.15 -12.57 21.78
N PRO A 75 -16.82 -12.44 22.00
CA PRO A 75 -15.88 -13.47 21.57
C PRO A 75 -16.12 -14.76 22.32
N ILE A 76 -16.23 -15.85 21.58
CA ILE A 76 -16.37 -17.21 22.14
C ILE A 76 -14.96 -17.83 22.15
N ALA A 77 -14.49 -18.25 23.31
CA ALA A 77 -13.23 -18.97 23.42
C ALA A 77 -13.32 -20.37 22.81
N ALA A 78 -12.37 -20.70 21.94
CA ALA A 78 -12.34 -21.99 21.24
C ALA A 78 -11.63 -23.11 22.05
N ASP A 79 -11.15 -22.81 23.27
CA ASP A 79 -10.33 -23.70 24.10
C ASP A 79 -11.12 -24.63 25.01
N GLY A 80 -12.44 -24.76 24.79
CA GLY A 80 -13.34 -25.57 25.63
C GLY A 80 -13.67 -24.95 26.98
N SER A 81 -13.08 -23.80 27.34
CA SER A 81 -13.42 -23.07 28.56
C SER A 81 -14.74 -22.31 28.46
N ASN A 82 -15.44 -22.42 27.33
CA ASN A 82 -16.66 -21.69 27.05
C ASN A 82 -17.89 -22.46 27.55
N PRO A 83 -18.64 -21.93 28.52
CA PRO A 83 -19.87 -22.54 28.98
C PRO A 83 -21.02 -22.48 27.94
N ALA A 84 -20.78 -22.02 26.69
CA ALA A 84 -21.75 -22.09 25.60
C ALA A 84 -22.17 -23.53 25.27
N ILE A 85 -21.41 -24.55 25.63
CA ILE A 85 -21.83 -25.96 25.61
C ILE A 85 -23.05 -26.21 26.51
N ALA A 86 -23.26 -25.37 27.54
CA ALA A 86 -24.42 -25.40 28.41
C ALA A 86 -25.52 -24.39 28.02
N GLY A 87 -25.50 -23.81 26.81
CA GLY A 87 -26.43 -22.80 26.34
C GLY A 87 -26.27 -21.41 26.94
N ARG A 88 -25.19 -21.16 27.68
CA ARG A 88 -24.84 -19.84 28.23
C ARG A 88 -23.63 -19.28 27.51
N VAL A 89 -23.78 -18.11 26.88
CA VAL A 89 -22.68 -17.36 26.32
C VAL A 89 -22.03 -16.57 27.45
N SER A 90 -20.83 -16.94 27.89
CA SER A 90 -20.01 -16.07 28.73
C SER A 90 -19.06 -15.27 27.83
N ALA A 91 -18.80 -14.02 28.21
CA ALA A 91 -17.70 -13.26 27.62
C ALA A 91 -16.42 -14.06 27.78
N GLY A 92 -15.74 -14.36 26.67
CA GLY A 92 -14.40 -14.98 26.70
C GLY A 92 -13.41 -14.10 27.45
N LYS A 93 -12.21 -14.58 27.71
CA LYS A 93 -11.10 -13.77 28.26
C LYS A 93 -10.91 -12.55 27.35
N GLY A 94 -11.40 -11.38 27.73
CA GLY A 94 -11.38 -10.17 26.93
C GLY A 94 -12.69 -9.36 26.90
N GLY A 95 -13.75 -9.93 27.43
CA GLY A 95 -15.04 -9.24 27.61
C GLY A 95 -15.81 -8.99 26.31
N MET A 96 -16.82 -8.16 26.44
CA MET A 96 -17.68 -7.68 25.38
C MET A 96 -17.01 -6.51 24.67
N THR A 97 -16.96 -6.52 23.33
CA THR A 97 -16.46 -5.39 22.54
C THR A 97 -17.55 -4.82 21.66
N LEU A 98 -17.64 -3.49 21.61
CA LEU A 98 -18.46 -2.78 20.64
C LEU A 98 -17.71 -2.73 19.31
N ARG A 99 -18.39 -3.11 18.21
CA ARG A 99 -17.82 -3.02 16.87
C ARG A 99 -18.73 -2.22 15.95
N GLU A 100 -18.15 -1.32 15.18
CA GLU A 100 -18.84 -0.68 14.08
C GLU A 100 -19.20 -1.72 13.02
N ARG A 101 -20.46 -1.74 12.60
CA ARG A 101 -20.95 -2.62 11.56
C ARG A 101 -21.65 -1.84 10.46
N PRO A 102 -20.98 -1.65 9.32
CA PRO A 102 -21.62 -1.05 8.15
C PRO A 102 -22.79 -1.90 7.66
N PHE A 103 -23.87 -1.24 7.25
CA PHE A 103 -25.06 -1.87 6.69
C PHE A 103 -25.62 -1.05 5.53
N LEU A 104 -26.41 -1.69 4.69
CA LEU A 104 -27.15 -1.10 3.58
C LEU A 104 -28.59 -0.85 4.00
N VAL A 105 -29.17 0.22 3.47
CA VAL A 105 -30.57 0.61 3.67
C VAL A 105 -31.29 0.51 2.34
N GLY A 106 -32.52 -0.03 2.34
CA GLY A 106 -33.32 -0.15 1.15
C GLY A 106 -32.73 -1.06 0.09
N VAL A 107 -32.42 -2.32 0.44
CA VAL A 107 -31.82 -3.27 -0.50
C VAL A 107 -32.89 -3.85 -1.41
N HIS A 108 -32.79 -3.56 -2.69
CA HIS A 108 -33.60 -4.11 -3.77
C HIS A 108 -32.84 -5.26 -4.42
N LEU A 109 -33.43 -6.45 -4.46
CA LEU A 109 -32.83 -7.64 -5.04
C LEU A 109 -33.84 -8.34 -5.97
N THR A 110 -33.48 -8.52 -7.22
CA THR A 110 -34.19 -9.35 -8.19
C THR A 110 -33.35 -10.58 -8.50
N VAL A 111 -33.99 -11.75 -8.41
CA VAL A 111 -33.36 -13.05 -8.68
C VAL A 111 -34.15 -13.79 -9.76
N TRP A 112 -33.42 -14.37 -10.72
CA TRP A 112 -33.97 -15.24 -11.77
C TRP A 112 -33.45 -16.66 -11.58
N ILE A 113 -34.39 -17.64 -11.56
CA ILE A 113 -34.04 -19.04 -11.39
C ILE A 113 -34.68 -19.84 -12.53
N PRO A 114 -33.90 -20.57 -13.35
CA PRO A 114 -34.41 -21.43 -14.42
C PRO A 114 -35.37 -22.53 -13.91
N LEU A 115 -36.30 -22.93 -14.75
CA LEU A 115 -37.13 -24.08 -14.51
C LEU A 115 -36.35 -25.41 -14.71
N PRO A 116 -36.64 -26.52 -13.96
CA PRO A 116 -37.75 -26.67 -13.01
C PRO A 116 -37.46 -26.13 -11.59
N ASP A 117 -36.22 -25.78 -11.25
CA ASP A 117 -35.88 -25.31 -9.91
C ASP A 117 -36.66 -24.04 -9.50
N GLY A 118 -36.88 -23.13 -10.47
CA GLY A 118 -37.65 -21.91 -10.24
C GLY A 118 -39.03 -22.17 -9.65
N ASP A 119 -39.78 -23.15 -10.15
CA ASP A 119 -41.10 -23.50 -9.63
C ASP A 119 -41.04 -24.08 -8.22
N ARG A 120 -40.08 -24.95 -7.96
CA ARG A 120 -39.82 -25.53 -6.64
C ARG A 120 -39.51 -24.45 -5.59
N ILE A 121 -38.62 -23.54 -5.95
CA ILE A 121 -38.25 -22.41 -5.09
C ILE A 121 -39.40 -21.44 -4.89
N ALA A 122 -40.17 -21.12 -5.94
CA ALA A 122 -41.33 -20.26 -5.85
C ALA A 122 -42.41 -20.84 -4.90
N ALA A 123 -42.61 -22.14 -4.91
CA ALA A 123 -43.51 -22.81 -3.97
C ALA A 123 -43.01 -22.72 -2.52
N ALA A 124 -41.70 -22.92 -2.30
CA ALA A 124 -41.08 -22.80 -0.99
C ALA A 124 -41.11 -21.36 -0.43
N LEU A 125 -40.88 -20.38 -1.27
CA LEU A 125 -40.91 -18.95 -0.87
C LEU A 125 -42.31 -18.50 -0.44
N ARG A 126 -43.38 -19.09 -0.98
CA ARG A 126 -44.76 -18.80 -0.52
C ARG A 126 -45.09 -19.39 0.85
N ARG A 127 -44.39 -20.43 1.26
CA ARG A 127 -44.50 -21.07 2.58
C ARG A 127 -43.13 -21.51 3.07
N PRO A 128 -42.26 -20.54 3.46
CA PRO A 128 -40.90 -20.84 3.82
C PRO A 128 -40.84 -21.64 5.14
N VAL A 129 -39.92 -22.63 5.16
CA VAL A 129 -39.71 -23.46 6.36
C VAL A 129 -39.11 -22.62 7.48
N TRP A 130 -38.19 -21.69 7.12
CA TRP A 130 -37.56 -20.75 8.04
C TRP A 130 -37.77 -19.30 7.61
N GLY A 131 -37.75 -18.38 8.57
CA GLY A 131 -37.84 -16.95 8.29
C GLY A 131 -36.73 -16.49 7.32
N LEU A 132 -37.13 -15.78 6.25
CA LEU A 132 -36.23 -15.32 5.22
C LEU A 132 -35.41 -14.14 5.74
N ARG A 133 -34.08 -14.23 5.57
CA ARG A 133 -33.13 -13.24 6.03
C ARG A 133 -32.05 -13.01 4.95
N LEU A 134 -31.58 -11.76 4.86
CA LEU A 134 -30.58 -11.38 3.87
C LEU A 134 -29.41 -10.68 4.57
N GLY A 135 -28.44 -11.46 5.04
CA GLY A 135 -27.27 -10.97 5.79
C GLY A 135 -27.31 -11.39 7.26
N ARG A 136 -27.64 -10.48 8.18
CA ARG A 136 -27.70 -10.75 9.62
C ARG A 136 -29.00 -11.48 10.01
N SER A 137 -29.01 -12.02 11.22
CA SER A 137 -30.20 -12.73 11.75
C SER A 137 -31.47 -11.85 11.90
N GLN A 138 -31.28 -10.54 12.07
CA GLN A 138 -32.33 -9.54 12.14
C GLN A 138 -32.73 -8.91 10.80
N ASP A 139 -31.94 -9.12 9.73
CA ASP A 139 -32.19 -8.51 8.42
C ASP A 139 -33.27 -9.30 7.66
N LEU A 140 -34.54 -8.99 7.92
CA LEU A 140 -35.69 -9.67 7.33
C LEU A 140 -35.88 -9.21 5.87
N VAL A 141 -36.41 -10.15 5.05
CA VAL A 141 -36.69 -9.95 3.64
C VAL A 141 -38.18 -9.99 3.37
N HIS A 142 -38.63 -9.02 2.60
CA HIS A 142 -39.98 -8.99 2.06
C HIS A 142 -39.95 -9.42 0.59
N ILE A 143 -40.87 -10.37 0.21
CA ILE A 143 -41.06 -10.80 -1.17
C ILE A 143 -42.11 -9.88 -1.79
N ARG A 144 -41.70 -9.10 -2.80
CA ARG A 144 -42.58 -8.17 -3.52
C ARG A 144 -43.40 -8.89 -4.59
N SER A 145 -42.71 -9.72 -5.39
CA SER A 145 -43.37 -10.46 -6.46
C SER A 145 -42.63 -11.77 -6.77
N ILE A 146 -43.39 -12.75 -7.31
CA ILE A 146 -42.88 -14.00 -7.88
C ILE A 146 -43.61 -14.24 -9.19
N THR A 147 -42.88 -14.12 -10.31
CA THR A 147 -43.49 -14.14 -11.66
C THR A 147 -42.74 -15.11 -12.56
N ARG A 148 -43.43 -15.93 -13.35
CA ARG A 148 -42.81 -16.72 -14.42
C ARG A 148 -42.50 -15.83 -15.60
N VAL A 149 -41.29 -15.94 -16.12
CA VAL A 149 -40.76 -15.17 -17.25
C VAL A 149 -40.07 -16.08 -18.25
N THR A 150 -39.86 -15.55 -19.46
CA THR A 150 -39.02 -16.20 -20.47
C THR A 150 -37.78 -15.28 -20.68
N LEU A 151 -36.60 -15.82 -20.45
CA LEU A 151 -35.35 -15.17 -20.70
C LEU A 151 -34.91 -15.43 -22.14
N TYR A 152 -34.64 -14.37 -22.88
CA TYR A 152 -34.18 -14.44 -24.27
C TYR A 152 -32.69 -14.18 -24.38
N PRO A 153 -31.94 -14.92 -25.20
CA PRO A 153 -30.54 -14.58 -25.46
C PRO A 153 -30.41 -13.16 -25.97
N ALA A 154 -29.37 -12.45 -25.55
CA ALA A 154 -29.16 -11.05 -25.91
C ALA A 154 -27.67 -10.71 -26.12
N ASP A 155 -27.42 -9.90 -27.16
CA ASP A 155 -26.10 -9.29 -27.42
C ASP A 155 -26.04 -7.81 -26.98
N THR A 156 -27.22 -7.22 -26.72
CA THR A 156 -27.38 -5.88 -26.16
C THR A 156 -28.57 -5.88 -25.17
N ALA A 157 -28.38 -5.29 -24.01
CA ALA A 157 -29.42 -5.15 -22.98
C ALA A 157 -29.07 -4.03 -22.00
N VAL A 158 -30.03 -3.64 -21.16
CA VAL A 158 -29.81 -2.72 -20.06
C VAL A 158 -29.08 -3.47 -18.95
N VAL A 159 -27.86 -3.07 -18.64
CA VAL A 159 -27.05 -3.72 -17.58
C VAL A 159 -27.60 -3.39 -16.20
N GLY A 160 -28.07 -2.17 -15.96
CA GLY A 160 -28.63 -1.76 -14.67
C GLY A 160 -27.64 -1.96 -13.52
N HIS A 161 -28.09 -2.70 -12.51
CA HIS A 161 -27.28 -3.15 -11.36
C HIS A 161 -27.08 -4.67 -11.37
N ALA A 162 -27.07 -5.30 -12.53
CA ALA A 162 -26.87 -6.74 -12.65
C ALA A 162 -25.47 -7.15 -12.19
N VAL A 163 -25.40 -8.33 -11.59
CA VAL A 163 -24.13 -8.99 -11.28
C VAL A 163 -23.74 -9.83 -12.49
N ALA A 164 -22.68 -9.44 -13.19
CA ALA A 164 -22.21 -10.07 -14.43
C ALA A 164 -20.86 -10.77 -14.21
N PRO A 165 -20.52 -11.81 -14.99
CA PRO A 165 -19.17 -12.35 -15.00
C PRO A 165 -18.18 -11.32 -15.60
N LEU A 166 -16.89 -11.51 -15.33
CA LEU A 166 -15.83 -10.72 -15.99
C LEU A 166 -15.96 -10.82 -17.52
N GLY A 167 -15.89 -9.67 -18.20
CA GLY A 167 -16.11 -9.60 -19.64
C GLY A 167 -17.58 -9.76 -20.08
N GLY A 168 -18.54 -9.83 -19.15
CA GLY A 168 -19.96 -9.98 -19.48
C GLY A 168 -20.57 -8.76 -20.18
N HIS A 169 -20.02 -7.55 -19.99
CA HIS A 169 -20.47 -6.32 -20.63
C HIS A 169 -19.35 -5.27 -20.71
N ASP A 170 -19.58 -4.20 -21.47
CA ASP A 170 -18.64 -3.10 -21.71
C ASP A 170 -19.03 -1.77 -21.01
N ALA A 171 -19.92 -1.81 -20.03
CA ALA A 171 -20.33 -0.61 -19.31
C ALA A 171 -19.14 0.06 -18.59
N PRO A 172 -18.87 1.36 -18.85
CA PRO A 172 -17.64 2.03 -18.37
C PRO A 172 -17.63 2.29 -16.85
N ASN A 173 -18.79 2.31 -16.20
CA ASN A 173 -18.94 2.52 -14.76
C ASN A 173 -18.96 1.20 -13.96
N ALA A 174 -18.64 0.08 -14.59
CA ALA A 174 -18.58 -1.21 -13.93
C ALA A 174 -17.38 -1.31 -12.97
N THR A 175 -17.62 -1.81 -11.78
CA THR A 175 -16.60 -2.17 -10.80
C THR A 175 -16.54 -3.68 -10.65
N SER A 176 -15.34 -4.20 -10.43
CA SER A 176 -15.14 -5.61 -10.14
C SER A 176 -15.39 -5.89 -8.66
N LEU A 177 -16.32 -6.80 -8.38
CA LEU A 177 -16.65 -7.27 -7.03
C LEU A 177 -16.23 -8.72 -6.87
N ARG A 178 -15.63 -9.04 -5.73
CA ARG A 178 -15.37 -10.41 -5.33
C ARG A 178 -16.45 -10.90 -4.39
N LEU A 179 -17.28 -11.83 -4.85
CA LEU A 179 -18.42 -12.34 -4.11
C LEU A 179 -18.26 -13.82 -3.80
N ALA A 180 -18.69 -14.24 -2.62
CA ALA A 180 -18.75 -15.64 -2.27
C ALA A 180 -19.84 -16.33 -3.13
N GLU A 181 -19.45 -17.31 -3.94
CA GLU A 181 -20.34 -18.11 -4.77
C GLU A 181 -21.02 -19.23 -3.98
N THR A 182 -20.22 -19.96 -3.21
CA THR A 182 -20.65 -21.05 -2.36
C THR A 182 -19.91 -21.04 -1.03
N ILE A 183 -20.61 -21.49 0.01
CA ILE A 183 -20.07 -21.76 1.34
C ILE A 183 -20.48 -23.17 1.72
N THR A 184 -19.55 -24.00 2.17
CA THR A 184 -19.85 -25.35 2.63
C THR A 184 -20.76 -25.34 3.87
N THR A 185 -21.51 -26.42 4.09
CA THR A 185 -22.45 -26.53 5.22
C THR A 185 -21.80 -26.42 6.59
N ASP A 186 -20.55 -26.89 6.72
CA ASP A 186 -19.72 -26.72 7.91
C ASP A 186 -19.15 -25.28 8.05
N ARG A 187 -19.38 -24.41 7.06
CA ARG A 187 -18.87 -23.04 6.94
C ARG A 187 -17.34 -22.94 6.96
N LEU A 188 -16.64 -24.01 6.69
CA LEU A 188 -15.19 -24.04 6.72
C LEU A 188 -14.55 -23.61 5.40
N ARG A 189 -15.28 -23.67 4.29
CA ARG A 189 -14.78 -23.37 2.95
C ARG A 189 -15.70 -22.39 2.25
N THR A 190 -15.13 -21.36 1.63
CA THR A 190 -15.84 -20.39 0.81
C THR A 190 -15.17 -20.33 -0.55
N ARG A 191 -15.92 -20.51 -1.62
CA ARG A 191 -15.45 -20.22 -2.98
C ARG A 191 -15.90 -18.85 -3.40
N TYR A 192 -15.03 -18.10 -4.02
CA TYR A 192 -15.26 -16.74 -4.49
C TYR A 192 -15.18 -16.68 -6.00
N GLY A 193 -16.04 -15.89 -6.62
CA GLY A 193 -15.95 -15.47 -8.00
C GLY A 193 -15.75 -13.96 -8.10
N THR A 194 -15.24 -13.52 -9.23
CA THR A 194 -15.09 -12.09 -9.57
C THR A 194 -16.19 -11.71 -10.55
N PHE A 195 -16.92 -10.63 -10.22
CA PHE A 195 -18.10 -10.18 -10.95
C PHE A 195 -18.01 -8.69 -11.27
N LEU A 196 -18.60 -8.29 -12.38
CA LEU A 196 -18.82 -6.88 -12.70
C LEU A 196 -20.16 -6.41 -12.11
N TRP A 197 -20.17 -5.22 -11.55
CA TRP A 197 -21.35 -4.56 -11.02
C TRP A 197 -21.24 -3.05 -11.14
N CYS A 198 -22.37 -2.36 -11.38
CA CYS A 198 -22.42 -0.91 -11.54
C CYS A 198 -23.12 -0.27 -10.34
N LEU A 199 -22.44 0.64 -9.62
CA LEU A 199 -23.00 1.40 -8.51
C LEU A 199 -24.16 2.30 -8.96
N GLN A 200 -23.99 2.97 -10.09
CA GLN A 200 -25.05 3.70 -10.79
C GLN A 200 -25.59 2.80 -11.89
N ALA A 201 -26.92 2.75 -12.04
CA ALA A 201 -27.54 1.93 -13.04
C ALA A 201 -26.98 2.23 -14.43
N ALA A 202 -26.39 1.22 -15.05
CA ALA A 202 -25.89 1.35 -16.43
C ALA A 202 -27.03 1.16 -17.42
N GLY A 203 -26.99 1.93 -18.50
CA GLY A 203 -27.95 1.86 -19.58
C GLY A 203 -27.80 0.61 -20.46
N GLN A 204 -28.17 0.76 -21.72
CA GLN A 204 -28.04 -0.30 -22.71
C GLN A 204 -26.57 -0.43 -23.17
N HIS A 205 -26.03 -1.64 -23.07
CA HIS A 205 -24.66 -1.99 -23.42
C HIS A 205 -24.58 -3.29 -24.20
N ARG A 206 -23.43 -3.54 -24.82
CA ARG A 206 -23.12 -4.87 -25.36
C ARG A 206 -22.94 -5.84 -24.21
N VAL A 207 -23.54 -7.02 -24.36
CA VAL A 207 -23.50 -8.06 -23.34
C VAL A 207 -23.05 -9.38 -23.97
N HIS A 208 -22.30 -10.19 -23.20
CA HIS A 208 -21.81 -11.49 -23.68
C HIS A 208 -22.28 -12.59 -22.74
N GLY A 209 -22.84 -13.66 -23.31
CA GLY A 209 -23.36 -14.78 -22.53
C GLY A 209 -24.56 -14.43 -21.65
N ALA A 210 -25.26 -13.36 -21.94
CA ALA A 210 -26.41 -12.88 -21.21
C ALA A 210 -27.73 -13.30 -21.83
N TYR A 211 -28.74 -13.36 -20.97
CA TYR A 211 -30.14 -13.33 -21.36
C TYR A 211 -30.71 -11.94 -21.07
N ARG A 212 -31.91 -11.67 -21.57
CA ARG A 212 -32.70 -10.49 -21.16
C ARG A 212 -34.10 -10.92 -20.68
N ASP A 213 -34.53 -10.27 -19.61
CA ASP A 213 -35.92 -10.23 -19.15
C ASP A 213 -36.47 -8.84 -19.42
N GLN A 214 -37.37 -8.68 -20.39
CA GLN A 214 -37.69 -7.38 -20.98
C GLN A 214 -36.40 -6.73 -21.55
N ASP A 215 -35.93 -5.65 -20.94
CA ASP A 215 -34.71 -4.97 -21.33
C ASP A 215 -33.53 -5.27 -20.39
N GLN A 216 -33.78 -5.86 -19.21
CA GLN A 216 -32.75 -6.12 -18.19
C GLN A 216 -31.86 -7.31 -18.55
N ALA A 217 -30.55 -7.12 -18.56
CA ALA A 217 -29.57 -8.18 -18.75
C ALA A 217 -29.55 -9.14 -17.53
N VAL A 218 -29.46 -10.42 -17.80
CA VAL A 218 -29.45 -11.50 -16.80
C VAL A 218 -28.35 -12.51 -17.13
N TRP A 219 -27.38 -12.67 -16.25
CA TRP A 219 -26.38 -13.74 -16.30
C TRP A 219 -26.73 -14.81 -15.29
N LEU A 220 -26.86 -16.05 -15.75
CA LEU A 220 -27.18 -17.19 -14.91
C LEU A 220 -25.88 -17.78 -14.35
N HIS A 221 -25.64 -17.58 -13.06
CA HIS A 221 -24.48 -18.12 -12.36
C HIS A 221 -24.80 -19.50 -11.81
N SER A 222 -24.30 -20.54 -12.47
CA SER A 222 -24.35 -21.91 -11.94
C SER A 222 -23.43 -22.03 -10.72
N PRO A 223 -23.84 -22.73 -9.66
CA PRO A 223 -22.89 -23.07 -8.62
C PRO A 223 -21.80 -23.91 -9.26
N PRO A 224 -20.53 -23.63 -8.94
CA PRO A 224 -19.47 -24.48 -9.39
C PRO A 224 -19.74 -25.90 -8.94
N GLU A 225 -19.50 -26.88 -9.80
CA GLU A 225 -19.53 -28.28 -9.41
C GLU A 225 -18.73 -28.45 -8.13
N GLN A 226 -19.31 -29.10 -7.13
CA GLN A 226 -18.57 -29.51 -5.94
C GLN A 226 -17.52 -30.50 -6.41
N THR A 227 -16.34 -29.98 -6.70
CA THR A 227 -15.15 -30.83 -6.89
C THR A 227 -15.11 -31.72 -5.66
N ARG A 228 -15.08 -33.04 -5.84
CA ARG A 228 -14.91 -33.99 -4.76
C ARG A 228 -13.63 -33.66 -4.00
N LEU A 229 -13.78 -32.87 -2.95
CA LEU A 229 -12.66 -32.34 -2.14
C LEU A 229 -12.16 -33.35 -1.12
N ASP A 230 -12.76 -34.54 -1.08
CA ASP A 230 -12.58 -35.49 0.00
C ASP A 230 -11.99 -36.82 -0.52
N ASP A 231 -10.79 -36.74 -1.11
CA ASP A 231 -9.93 -37.92 -1.12
C ASP A 231 -9.44 -38.11 0.32
N PRO A 232 -9.77 -39.24 0.99
CA PRO A 232 -9.40 -39.50 2.39
C PRO A 232 -7.90 -39.32 2.65
N GLU A 233 -7.07 -39.57 1.66
CA GLU A 233 -5.61 -39.43 1.74
C GLU A 233 -5.16 -37.98 1.86
N LEU A 234 -5.96 -37.01 1.36
CA LEU A 234 -5.65 -35.58 1.41
C LEU A 234 -6.32 -34.86 2.58
N ALA A 235 -7.32 -35.48 3.23
CA ALA A 235 -8.10 -34.84 4.29
C ALA A 235 -7.27 -34.44 5.53
N HIS A 236 -6.05 -34.96 5.65
CA HIS A 236 -5.15 -34.70 6.79
C HIS A 236 -3.80 -34.10 6.36
N VAL A 237 -3.64 -33.74 5.10
CA VAL A 237 -2.41 -33.13 4.58
C VAL A 237 -2.46 -31.62 4.79
N LEU A 238 -1.60 -31.11 5.65
CA LEU A 238 -1.59 -29.72 6.09
C LEU A 238 -0.60 -28.88 5.26
N ALA A 239 -0.98 -27.67 4.92
CA ALA A 239 -0.08 -26.62 4.44
C ALA A 239 0.50 -25.82 5.61
N LYS A 240 -0.31 -25.60 6.67
CA LYS A 240 0.06 -24.76 7.83
C LYS A 240 -0.49 -25.34 9.13
N SER A 241 0.26 -25.12 10.23
CA SER A 241 -0.21 -25.39 11.60
C SER A 241 -1.26 -24.35 12.03
N SER A 242 -1.93 -24.62 13.17
CA SER A 242 -2.94 -23.69 13.74
C SER A 242 -2.37 -22.31 14.04
N SER A 243 -1.13 -22.24 14.51
CA SER A 243 -0.44 -20.96 14.79
C SER A 243 0.05 -20.26 13.53
N GLY A 244 0.39 -21.03 12.49
CA GLY A 244 0.92 -20.49 11.22
C GLY A 244 -0.16 -20.08 10.21
N SER A 245 -1.39 -20.57 10.36
CA SER A 245 -2.47 -20.29 9.41
C SER A 245 -3.11 -18.90 9.56
N GLY A 246 -2.93 -18.25 10.72
CA GLY A 246 -3.67 -17.03 11.06
C GLY A 246 -5.17 -17.24 11.32
N LEU A 247 -5.69 -18.45 11.08
CA LEU A 247 -7.11 -18.81 11.24
C LEU A 247 -7.42 -19.41 12.61
N GLY A 248 -6.42 -19.64 13.46
CA GLY A 248 -6.55 -20.35 14.73
C GLY A 248 -6.81 -21.86 14.59
N ARG A 249 -6.71 -22.41 13.38
CA ARG A 249 -6.87 -23.83 13.02
C ARG A 249 -5.88 -24.21 11.93
N PRO A 250 -5.50 -25.52 11.79
CA PRO A 250 -4.68 -25.94 10.69
C PRO A 250 -5.31 -25.67 9.32
N GLU A 251 -4.49 -25.40 8.31
CA GLU A 251 -4.93 -25.20 6.94
C GLU A 251 -4.52 -26.40 6.10
N LEU A 252 -5.45 -27.00 5.35
CA LEU A 252 -5.19 -28.12 4.46
C LEU A 252 -4.41 -27.68 3.21
N LEU A 253 -3.55 -28.56 2.68
CA LEU A 253 -2.77 -28.28 1.48
C LEU A 253 -3.67 -27.91 0.28
N THR A 254 -4.73 -28.67 0.06
CA THR A 254 -5.69 -28.43 -1.01
C THR A 254 -6.40 -27.05 -0.88
N GLN A 255 -6.77 -26.68 0.36
CA GLN A 255 -7.39 -25.37 0.63
C GLN A 255 -6.42 -24.24 0.35
N HIS A 256 -5.19 -24.37 0.84
CA HIS A 256 -4.15 -23.38 0.64
C HIS A 256 -3.83 -23.18 -0.85
N SER A 257 -3.57 -24.26 -1.60
CA SER A 257 -3.28 -24.19 -3.04
C SER A 257 -4.40 -23.50 -3.84
N LEU A 258 -5.68 -23.78 -3.51
CA LEU A 258 -6.80 -23.08 -4.14
C LEU A 258 -6.86 -21.60 -3.77
N SER A 259 -6.62 -21.25 -2.50
CA SER A 259 -6.60 -19.86 -2.04
C SER A 259 -5.50 -19.05 -2.73
N VAL A 260 -4.31 -19.67 -2.90
CA VAL A 260 -3.18 -19.04 -3.59
C VAL A 260 -3.45 -18.89 -5.08
N ARG A 261 -4.01 -19.91 -5.75
CA ARG A 261 -4.44 -19.79 -7.16
C ARG A 261 -5.46 -18.67 -7.35
N GLU A 262 -6.43 -18.56 -6.44
CA GLU A 262 -7.42 -17.50 -6.51
C GLU A 262 -6.83 -16.12 -6.27
N ALA A 263 -5.88 -16.01 -5.35
CA ALA A 263 -5.11 -14.78 -5.17
C ALA A 263 -4.29 -14.43 -6.43
N ALA A 264 -3.71 -15.41 -7.12
CA ALA A 264 -3.03 -15.22 -8.39
C ALA A 264 -3.94 -14.64 -9.47
N ARG A 265 -5.18 -15.12 -9.58
CA ARG A 265 -6.20 -14.55 -10.48
C ARG A 265 -6.53 -13.11 -10.12
N ALA A 266 -6.70 -12.81 -8.84
CA ALA A 266 -6.97 -11.45 -8.40
C ALA A 266 -5.81 -10.48 -8.71
N VAL A 267 -4.56 -10.96 -8.66
CA VAL A 267 -3.37 -10.20 -9.09
C VAL A 267 -3.40 -9.99 -10.61
N ALA A 268 -3.72 -11.02 -11.39
CA ALA A 268 -3.87 -10.94 -12.85
C ALA A 268 -4.96 -9.93 -13.25
N ASP A 269 -6.13 -10.00 -12.62
CA ASP A 269 -7.24 -9.07 -12.86
C ASP A 269 -6.86 -7.62 -12.57
N ARG A 270 -5.97 -7.39 -11.62
CA ARG A 270 -5.50 -6.06 -11.25
C ARG A 270 -4.46 -5.51 -12.22
N ILE A 271 -3.50 -6.33 -12.59
CA ILE A 271 -2.34 -5.89 -13.39
C ILE A 271 -2.62 -6.00 -14.89
N GLY A 272 -3.26 -7.08 -15.33
CA GLY A 272 -3.41 -7.36 -16.75
C GLY A 272 -2.06 -7.67 -17.41
N SER A 273 -1.93 -7.36 -18.70
CA SER A 273 -0.69 -7.59 -19.48
C SER A 273 -0.16 -6.30 -20.10
N PRO A 274 0.21 -5.27 -19.30
CA PRO A 274 0.77 -4.04 -19.80
C PRO A 274 2.28 -4.12 -19.99
N GLY A 275 2.85 -3.22 -20.78
CA GLY A 275 4.29 -3.07 -20.95
C GLY A 275 4.96 -4.40 -21.34
N VAL A 276 6.03 -4.75 -20.63
CA VAL A 276 6.80 -5.98 -20.90
C VAL A 276 5.95 -7.27 -20.81
N LEU A 277 4.88 -7.28 -20.04
CA LEU A 277 4.00 -8.45 -19.92
C LEU A 277 3.20 -8.72 -21.20
N ALA A 278 3.04 -7.73 -22.08
CA ALA A 278 2.37 -7.90 -23.37
C ALA A 278 3.17 -8.79 -24.32
N SER A 279 4.50 -8.86 -24.17
CA SER A 279 5.35 -9.74 -24.98
C SER A 279 5.21 -11.23 -24.62
N ARG A 280 4.52 -11.56 -23.50
CA ARG A 280 4.36 -12.93 -23.01
C ARG A 280 2.89 -13.29 -22.74
N PRO A 281 2.09 -13.64 -23.75
CA PRO A 281 0.66 -13.93 -23.60
C PRO A 281 0.33 -15.03 -22.58
N GLY A 282 1.18 -16.04 -22.42
CA GLY A 282 1.01 -17.15 -21.46
C GLY A 282 1.39 -16.83 -20.01
N PHE A 283 1.84 -15.62 -19.70
CA PHE A 283 2.37 -15.24 -18.39
C PHE A 283 1.41 -15.58 -17.23
N TRP A 284 0.18 -15.12 -17.27
CA TRP A 284 -0.79 -15.33 -16.18
C TRP A 284 -1.25 -16.79 -16.06
N SER A 285 -1.31 -17.52 -17.17
CA SER A 285 -1.55 -18.96 -17.14
C SER A 285 -0.43 -19.71 -16.41
N ALA A 286 0.83 -19.34 -16.67
CA ALA A 286 1.98 -19.89 -15.95
C ALA A 286 1.93 -19.53 -14.45
N VAL A 287 1.58 -18.29 -14.10
CA VAL A 287 1.39 -17.85 -12.69
C VAL A 287 0.31 -18.66 -11.98
N GLU A 288 -0.89 -18.84 -12.60
CA GLU A 288 -1.97 -19.64 -12.01
C GLU A 288 -1.57 -21.10 -11.79
N THR A 289 -0.88 -21.69 -12.77
CA THR A 289 -0.40 -23.06 -12.69
C THR A 289 0.66 -23.19 -11.59
N ALA A 290 1.64 -22.29 -11.55
CA ALA A 290 2.65 -22.26 -10.51
C ALA A 290 2.03 -22.06 -9.11
N ALA A 291 1.06 -21.15 -8.98
CA ALA A 291 0.35 -20.90 -7.73
C ALA A 291 -0.43 -22.12 -7.21
N LEU A 292 -0.96 -22.95 -8.08
CA LEU A 292 -1.61 -24.22 -7.68
C LEU A 292 -0.58 -25.25 -7.22
N LEU A 293 0.60 -25.29 -7.87
CA LEU A 293 1.60 -26.35 -7.69
C LEU A 293 2.68 -26.01 -6.65
N HIS A 294 2.83 -24.74 -6.24
CA HIS A 294 3.99 -24.23 -5.48
C HIS A 294 4.30 -25.03 -4.21
N ASP A 295 3.28 -25.50 -3.54
CA ASP A 295 3.33 -26.19 -2.25
C ASP A 295 3.11 -27.71 -2.34
N ALA A 296 3.01 -28.28 -3.55
CA ALA A 296 2.70 -29.70 -3.71
C ALA A 296 3.67 -30.62 -2.96
N GLY A 297 4.93 -30.22 -2.82
CA GLY A 297 5.96 -30.96 -2.05
C GLY A 297 5.70 -31.01 -0.53
N LYS A 298 4.79 -30.20 0.02
CA LYS A 298 4.37 -30.29 1.42
C LYS A 298 3.66 -31.61 1.75
N VAL A 299 3.31 -32.39 0.74
CA VAL A 299 2.78 -33.75 0.88
C VAL A 299 3.76 -34.73 1.57
N ALA A 300 5.05 -34.38 1.65
CA ALA A 300 6.11 -35.20 2.24
C ALA A 300 5.92 -35.38 3.76
N GLU A 301 6.18 -36.63 4.24
CA GLU A 301 6.05 -36.97 5.67
C GLU A 301 6.94 -36.11 6.57
N GLY A 302 8.16 -35.78 6.14
CA GLY A 302 9.04 -34.90 6.90
C GLY A 302 8.43 -33.53 7.13
N PHE A 303 7.79 -32.93 6.12
CA PHE A 303 7.08 -31.67 6.27
C PHE A 303 5.83 -31.81 7.15
N GLN A 304 5.05 -32.87 6.99
CA GLN A 304 3.85 -33.10 7.79
C GLN A 304 4.19 -33.29 9.29
N ARG A 305 5.34 -33.90 9.61
CA ARG A 305 5.80 -34.03 11.00
C ARG A 305 6.17 -32.68 11.63
N GLN A 306 6.86 -31.81 10.91
CA GLN A 306 7.25 -30.51 11.45
C GLN A 306 6.04 -29.61 11.77
N LEU A 307 4.87 -29.80 11.12
CA LEU A 307 3.65 -29.04 11.42
C LEU A 307 2.93 -29.51 12.69
N ARG A 308 3.31 -30.64 13.29
CA ARG A 308 2.75 -31.14 14.55
C ARG A 308 3.37 -30.40 15.73
N THR A 309 2.65 -30.33 16.84
CA THR A 309 3.15 -29.74 18.09
C THR A 309 4.46 -30.43 18.50
N ASN A 310 5.52 -29.66 18.70
CA ASN A 310 6.88 -30.14 18.97
C ASN A 310 7.53 -30.99 17.85
N GLY A 311 7.08 -30.83 16.60
CA GLY A 311 7.68 -31.51 15.47
C GLY A 311 9.10 -30.99 15.15
N GLU A 312 10.02 -31.94 14.82
CA GLU A 312 11.34 -31.58 14.34
C GLU A 312 11.29 -30.90 12.99
N VAL A 313 12.20 -29.95 12.74
CA VAL A 313 12.31 -29.28 11.44
C VAL A 313 12.78 -30.30 10.40
N TRP A 314 12.06 -30.42 9.29
CA TRP A 314 12.41 -31.35 8.22
C TRP A 314 13.76 -31.02 7.57
N GLY A 315 14.07 -29.74 7.43
CA GLY A 315 15.34 -29.28 6.88
C GLY A 315 15.39 -29.22 5.35
N GLU A 316 14.50 -29.93 4.64
CA GLU A 316 14.44 -29.94 3.18
C GLU A 316 13.40 -28.96 2.63
N ARG A 317 13.53 -28.62 1.35
CA ARG A 317 12.71 -27.60 0.70
C ARG A 317 11.54 -28.23 -0.05
N HIS A 318 10.31 -27.95 0.40
CA HIS A 318 9.09 -28.44 -0.26
C HIS A 318 8.93 -27.90 -1.68
N GLU A 319 9.36 -26.66 -1.95
CA GLU A 319 9.31 -26.04 -3.27
C GLU A 319 10.16 -26.84 -4.30
N VAL A 320 11.27 -27.41 -3.88
CA VAL A 320 12.12 -28.23 -4.73
C VAL A 320 11.43 -29.56 -5.04
N LEU A 321 10.82 -30.21 -4.07
CA LEU A 321 10.05 -31.46 -4.30
C LEU A 321 8.79 -31.18 -5.14
N SER A 322 8.19 -29.99 -5.05
CA SER A 322 7.04 -29.58 -5.87
C SER A 322 7.32 -29.63 -7.36
N LEU A 323 8.60 -29.50 -7.78
CA LEU A 323 9.02 -29.57 -9.17
C LEU A 323 8.69 -30.90 -9.85
N ALA A 324 8.56 -32.00 -9.08
CA ALA A 324 8.10 -33.29 -9.61
C ALA A 324 6.68 -33.19 -10.18
N TYR A 325 5.78 -32.46 -9.48
CA TYR A 325 4.41 -32.26 -9.94
C TYR A 325 4.34 -31.28 -11.10
N VAL A 326 5.28 -30.32 -11.17
CA VAL A 326 5.43 -29.47 -12.37
C VAL A 326 5.78 -30.33 -13.58
N ASP A 327 6.79 -31.22 -13.48
CA ASP A 327 7.16 -32.12 -14.60
C ASP A 327 5.96 -32.97 -15.06
N LEU A 328 5.24 -33.57 -14.11
CA LEU A 328 4.11 -34.46 -14.43
C LEU A 328 2.93 -33.75 -15.11
N LEU A 329 2.62 -32.53 -14.70
CA LEU A 329 1.37 -31.86 -15.04
C LEU A 329 1.50 -30.76 -16.10
N THR A 330 2.73 -30.48 -16.57
CA THR A 330 2.98 -29.44 -17.58
C THR A 330 3.63 -29.98 -18.86
N ARG A 331 3.65 -31.31 -19.06
CA ARG A 331 4.33 -31.94 -20.22
C ARG A 331 3.75 -31.49 -21.56
N ASP A 332 2.48 -31.18 -21.60
CA ASP A 332 1.79 -30.73 -22.81
C ASP A 332 2.02 -29.23 -23.11
N LEU A 333 2.64 -28.49 -22.18
CA LEU A 333 2.98 -27.10 -22.42
C LEU A 333 4.28 -26.96 -23.21
N PRO A 334 4.43 -25.87 -24.01
CA PRO A 334 5.70 -25.50 -24.62
C PRO A 334 6.82 -25.37 -23.59
N GLU A 335 8.05 -25.75 -23.95
CA GLU A 335 9.19 -25.73 -23.03
C GLU A 335 9.40 -24.37 -22.33
N PRO A 336 9.27 -23.19 -22.98
CA PRO A 336 9.39 -21.90 -22.32
C PRO A 336 8.31 -21.66 -21.25
N ASP A 337 7.10 -22.20 -21.41
CA ASP A 337 6.02 -22.07 -20.44
C ASP A 337 6.24 -23.03 -19.25
N ARG A 338 6.71 -24.24 -19.52
CA ARG A 338 7.12 -25.22 -18.48
C ARG A 338 8.21 -24.62 -17.59
N LEU A 339 9.21 -24.00 -18.19
CA LEU A 339 10.31 -23.34 -17.49
C LEU A 339 9.79 -22.22 -16.58
N LEU A 340 8.87 -21.38 -17.08
CA LEU A 340 8.27 -20.33 -16.26
C LEU A 340 7.49 -20.89 -15.07
N VAL A 341 6.66 -21.93 -15.28
CA VAL A 341 5.94 -22.57 -14.17
C VAL A 341 6.92 -23.12 -13.13
N ALA A 342 7.96 -23.84 -13.58
CA ALA A 342 8.98 -24.40 -12.70
C ALA A 342 9.73 -23.29 -11.92
N THR A 343 10.06 -22.18 -12.59
CA THR A 343 10.68 -20.98 -11.99
C THR A 343 9.81 -20.40 -10.86
N GLY A 344 8.51 -20.21 -11.11
CA GLY A 344 7.58 -19.71 -10.12
C GLY A 344 7.46 -20.61 -8.89
N VAL A 345 7.47 -21.93 -9.11
CA VAL A 345 7.42 -22.94 -8.03
C VAL A 345 8.72 -22.99 -7.25
N ALA A 346 9.90 -22.99 -7.92
CA ALA A 346 11.19 -23.16 -7.26
C ALA A 346 11.61 -21.94 -6.43
N PHE A 347 11.34 -20.71 -6.93
CA PHE A 347 11.99 -19.52 -6.41
C PHE A 347 11.06 -18.60 -5.61
N HIS A 348 9.82 -18.98 -5.32
CA HIS A 348 8.89 -18.11 -4.57
C HIS A 348 9.33 -17.81 -3.12
N HIS A 349 10.23 -18.60 -2.55
CA HIS A 349 10.75 -18.41 -1.19
C HIS A 349 12.24 -18.03 -1.15
N LYS A 350 13.05 -18.53 -2.08
CA LYS A 350 14.50 -18.42 -2.02
C LYS A 350 15.13 -18.16 -3.38
N PRO A 351 16.24 -17.40 -3.44
CA PRO A 351 17.02 -17.24 -4.67
C PRO A 351 17.73 -18.56 -5.04
N LEU A 352 18.11 -18.69 -6.31
CA LEU A 352 18.90 -19.81 -6.80
C LEU A 352 20.34 -19.76 -6.25
N VAL A 353 20.96 -18.58 -6.29
CA VAL A 353 22.32 -18.31 -5.84
C VAL A 353 22.29 -17.31 -4.69
N ALA A 354 22.87 -17.67 -3.55
CA ALA A 354 23.03 -16.83 -2.36
C ALA A 354 24.21 -17.33 -1.55
N ASP A 355 24.68 -16.51 -0.59
CA ASP A 355 25.74 -16.94 0.32
C ASP A 355 25.23 -17.96 1.36
N GLY A 356 25.95 -19.06 1.50
CA GLY A 356 25.77 -20.09 2.53
C GLY A 356 24.42 -20.81 2.47
N ARG A 357 23.85 -21.15 3.62
CA ARG A 357 22.60 -21.97 3.74
C ARG A 357 21.36 -21.42 3.04
N TYR A 358 21.45 -20.24 2.45
CA TYR A 358 20.34 -19.59 1.77
C TYR A 358 20.27 -19.89 0.27
N SER A 359 21.31 -20.49 -0.31
CA SER A 359 21.39 -20.87 -1.71
C SER A 359 20.68 -22.20 -1.99
N LEU A 360 19.81 -22.24 -3.02
CA LEU A 360 19.21 -23.50 -3.45
C LEU A 360 20.24 -24.39 -4.16
N ILE A 361 21.15 -23.80 -4.94
CA ILE A 361 22.18 -24.57 -5.65
C ILE A 361 23.12 -25.29 -4.69
N GLU A 362 23.58 -24.65 -3.62
CA GLU A 362 24.45 -25.29 -2.62
C GLU A 362 23.71 -26.41 -1.88
N GLY A 363 22.41 -26.23 -1.63
CA GLY A 363 21.59 -27.23 -0.95
C GLY A 363 21.33 -28.48 -1.77
N TYR A 364 21.32 -28.38 -3.10
CA TYR A 364 20.86 -29.46 -4.00
C TYR A 364 21.81 -29.77 -5.16
N ALA A 365 23.09 -29.40 -5.04
CA ALA A 365 24.11 -29.66 -6.05
C ALA A 365 24.48 -31.15 -6.17
N ASP A 366 24.47 -31.90 -5.06
CA ASP A 366 24.87 -33.30 -5.05
C ASP A 366 23.71 -34.21 -5.46
N ILE A 367 23.85 -34.80 -6.65
CA ILE A 367 22.88 -35.73 -7.22
C ILE A 367 22.65 -36.97 -6.33
N ALA A 368 23.67 -37.45 -5.63
CA ALA A 368 23.59 -38.64 -4.77
C ALA A 368 22.70 -38.42 -3.53
N ASP A 369 22.55 -37.16 -3.10
CA ASP A 369 21.77 -36.79 -1.91
C ASP A 369 20.25 -36.75 -2.12
N TRP A 370 19.77 -36.69 -3.36
CA TRP A 370 18.34 -36.52 -3.63
C TRP A 370 17.47 -37.68 -3.14
N GLU A 371 17.94 -38.93 -3.29
CA GLU A 371 17.21 -40.10 -2.75
C GLU A 371 17.16 -40.04 -1.22
N ARG A 372 18.25 -39.62 -0.59
CA ARG A 372 18.32 -39.49 0.88
C ARG A 372 17.36 -38.38 1.38
N LYS A 373 17.28 -37.24 0.69
CA LYS A 373 16.48 -36.10 1.05
C LYS A 373 14.99 -36.31 0.80
N PHE A 374 14.63 -36.87 -0.35
CA PHE A 374 13.24 -36.90 -0.82
C PHE A 374 12.68 -38.28 -1.08
N GLY A 375 13.51 -39.32 -1.11
CA GLY A 375 13.11 -40.68 -1.41
C GLY A 375 12.71 -41.48 -0.17
N ARG A 376 13.46 -41.35 0.91
CA ARG A 376 13.25 -42.09 2.15
C ARG A 376 12.93 -41.22 3.33
N ASP A 377 12.03 -41.69 4.19
CA ASP A 377 11.80 -41.08 5.48
C ASP A 377 12.93 -41.55 6.46
N PRO A 378 13.78 -40.66 6.94
CA PRO A 378 14.92 -41.04 7.80
C PRO A 378 14.47 -41.57 9.17
N ASP A 379 13.28 -41.17 9.65
CA ASP A 379 12.75 -41.52 10.96
C ASP A 379 11.26 -41.90 10.88
N PRO A 380 10.94 -43.04 10.28
CA PRO A 380 9.57 -43.50 10.16
C PRO A 380 9.03 -43.93 11.53
N SER A 381 7.93 -43.36 11.98
CA SER A 381 7.20 -43.81 13.16
C SER A 381 6.72 -45.25 12.98
N PRO A 382 6.64 -46.09 14.03
CA PRO A 382 6.14 -47.45 13.94
C PRO A 382 4.80 -47.53 13.21
N GLY A 383 4.67 -48.39 12.21
CA GLY A 383 3.46 -48.55 11.41
C GLY A 383 3.28 -47.56 10.29
N ARG A 384 4.22 -46.65 10.02
CA ARG A 384 4.17 -45.69 8.92
C ARG A 384 5.06 -46.05 7.74
N PRO A 385 4.77 -45.51 6.53
CA PRO A 385 5.59 -45.76 5.33
C PRO A 385 7.03 -45.29 5.56
N ARG A 386 8.01 -46.06 5.04
CA ARG A 386 9.43 -45.69 5.04
C ARG A 386 9.82 -44.75 3.89
N ILE A 387 8.86 -44.26 3.11
CA ILE A 387 9.06 -43.38 1.98
C ILE A 387 8.51 -41.99 2.32
N GLN A 388 9.17 -40.95 1.81
CA GLN A 388 8.80 -39.56 2.10
C GLN A 388 7.38 -39.24 1.61
N VAL A 389 6.97 -39.74 0.45
CA VAL A 389 5.64 -39.54 -0.08
C VAL A 389 4.97 -40.91 -0.31
N PRO A 390 3.97 -41.27 0.53
CA PRO A 390 3.22 -42.53 0.32
C PRO A 390 2.51 -42.54 -1.04
N LEU A 391 2.56 -43.66 -1.75
CA LEU A 391 2.00 -43.80 -3.11
C LEU A 391 0.52 -43.45 -3.18
N ALA A 392 -0.29 -43.85 -2.20
CA ALA A 392 -1.71 -43.53 -2.15
C ALA A 392 -1.92 -41.98 -2.09
N ARG A 393 -1.14 -41.31 -1.24
CA ARG A 393 -1.19 -39.86 -1.09
C ARG A 393 -0.68 -39.16 -2.35
N HIS A 394 0.42 -39.67 -2.96
CA HIS A 394 0.90 -39.14 -4.25
C HIS A 394 -0.19 -39.23 -5.33
N HIS A 395 -0.80 -40.41 -5.53
CA HIS A 395 -1.84 -40.57 -6.53
C HIS A 395 -3.07 -39.70 -6.25
N ALA A 396 -3.46 -39.57 -4.99
CA ALA A 396 -4.56 -38.68 -4.59
C ALA A 396 -4.27 -37.24 -4.93
N LEU A 397 -3.07 -36.73 -4.59
CA LEU A 397 -2.66 -35.35 -4.90
C LEU A 397 -2.51 -35.15 -6.41
N LEU A 398 -1.91 -36.09 -7.13
CA LEU A 398 -1.73 -35.98 -8.59
C LEU A 398 -3.09 -35.90 -9.30
N ARG A 399 -4.06 -36.76 -8.96
CA ARG A 399 -5.43 -36.68 -9.49
C ARG A 399 -6.06 -35.33 -9.17
N TRP A 400 -5.99 -34.90 -7.89
CA TRP A 400 -6.60 -33.64 -7.46
C TRP A 400 -6.01 -32.42 -8.20
N LEU A 401 -4.67 -32.39 -8.39
CA LEU A 401 -4.01 -31.31 -9.14
C LEU A 401 -4.37 -31.36 -10.63
N ALA A 402 -4.37 -32.56 -11.23
CA ALA A 402 -4.73 -32.77 -12.64
C ALA A 402 -6.16 -32.33 -12.94
N ASP A 403 -7.12 -32.70 -12.08
CA ASP A 403 -8.52 -32.26 -12.18
C ASP A 403 -8.63 -30.73 -12.11
N ASN A 404 -7.87 -30.10 -11.24
CA ASN A 404 -7.86 -28.65 -11.09
C ASN A 404 -7.19 -27.91 -12.26
N LEU A 405 -6.25 -28.55 -12.97
CA LEU A 405 -5.60 -28.05 -14.18
C LEU A 405 -6.34 -28.47 -15.47
N GLN A 406 -7.29 -29.39 -15.35
CA GLN A 406 -8.02 -30.00 -16.48
C GLN A 406 -7.07 -30.73 -17.45
N VAL A 407 -6.06 -31.42 -16.90
CA VAL A 407 -5.11 -32.25 -17.65
C VAL A 407 -5.25 -33.70 -17.25
N THR A 408 -4.83 -34.63 -18.16
CA THR A 408 -4.78 -36.06 -17.85
C THR A 408 -3.43 -36.37 -17.19
N PRO A 409 -3.40 -36.90 -15.95
CA PRO A 409 -2.15 -37.21 -15.29
C PRO A 409 -1.44 -38.34 -16.07
N PRO A 410 -0.13 -38.21 -16.35
CA PRO A 410 0.60 -39.21 -17.05
C PRO A 410 0.79 -40.49 -16.21
N GLN A 411 0.92 -41.65 -16.87
CA GLN A 411 1.45 -42.81 -16.22
C GLN A 411 2.98 -42.65 -16.14
N GLU A 412 3.51 -42.69 -14.92
CA GLU A 412 4.94 -42.47 -14.68
C GLU A 412 5.47 -43.50 -13.68
N GLU A 413 6.56 -44.18 -14.04
CA GLU A 413 7.21 -45.14 -13.18
C GLU A 413 8.41 -44.59 -12.41
N ARG A 414 8.94 -43.45 -12.85
CA ARG A 414 10.05 -42.77 -12.16
C ARG A 414 9.63 -42.24 -10.79
N LYS A 415 10.59 -42.22 -9.87
CA LYS A 415 10.36 -41.69 -8.52
C LYS A 415 10.20 -40.17 -8.53
N LEU A 416 9.39 -39.62 -7.64
CA LEU A 416 9.15 -38.15 -7.54
C LEU A 416 10.46 -37.38 -7.41
N TRP A 417 11.40 -37.84 -6.61
CA TRP A 417 12.67 -37.16 -6.43
C TRP A 417 13.53 -37.11 -7.71
N GLU A 418 13.42 -38.11 -8.59
CA GLU A 418 14.11 -38.11 -9.89
C GLU A 418 13.53 -37.05 -10.82
N LEU A 419 12.21 -36.94 -10.87
CA LEU A 419 11.50 -35.88 -11.65
C LEU A 419 11.82 -34.48 -11.13
N ALA A 420 11.83 -34.31 -9.80
CA ALA A 420 12.17 -33.03 -9.15
C ALA A 420 13.62 -32.62 -9.46
N ARG A 421 14.56 -33.56 -9.32
CA ARG A 421 15.98 -33.39 -9.65
C ARG A 421 16.16 -32.92 -11.10
N ASP A 422 15.57 -33.65 -12.04
CA ASP A 422 15.76 -33.38 -13.46
C ASP A 422 15.16 -32.00 -13.85
N THR A 423 14.04 -31.64 -13.22
CA THR A 423 13.45 -30.29 -13.41
C THR A 423 14.31 -29.21 -12.77
N PHE A 424 14.86 -29.43 -11.59
CA PHE A 424 15.78 -28.51 -10.95
C PHE A 424 17.09 -28.33 -11.74
N ALA A 425 17.65 -29.41 -12.31
CA ALA A 425 18.80 -29.31 -13.17
C ALA A 425 18.55 -28.43 -14.40
N ARG A 426 17.39 -28.58 -15.07
CA ARG A 426 16.99 -27.69 -16.18
C ARG A 426 16.88 -26.23 -15.77
N LEU A 427 16.37 -25.94 -14.55
CA LEU A 427 16.34 -24.57 -14.03
C LEU A 427 17.75 -24.01 -13.82
N CYS A 428 18.66 -24.81 -13.28
CA CYS A 428 20.07 -24.43 -13.11
C CYS A 428 20.74 -24.17 -14.46
N ASP A 429 20.59 -25.07 -15.42
CA ASP A 429 21.16 -24.93 -16.77
C ASP A 429 20.68 -23.65 -17.47
N HIS A 430 19.46 -23.19 -17.17
CA HIS A 430 18.90 -21.99 -17.80
C HIS A 430 19.23 -20.68 -17.07
N TRP A 431 19.24 -20.69 -15.72
CA TRP A 431 19.31 -19.47 -14.93
C TRP A 431 20.69 -19.17 -14.32
N LEU A 432 21.67 -20.08 -14.45
CA LEU A 432 23.04 -19.82 -14.01
C LEU A 432 23.86 -19.03 -15.04
N ASP A 433 23.48 -19.10 -16.30
CA ASP A 433 24.06 -18.26 -17.35
C ASP A 433 23.24 -16.97 -17.50
N PRO A 434 23.89 -15.84 -17.85
CA PRO A 434 23.19 -14.60 -18.09
C PRO A 434 22.16 -14.73 -19.23
N VAL A 435 20.94 -14.24 -18.97
CA VAL A 435 19.84 -14.23 -19.94
C VAL A 435 19.59 -12.82 -20.48
N PRO A 436 18.89 -12.68 -21.63
CA PRO A 436 18.41 -11.34 -22.06
C PRO A 436 17.60 -10.66 -20.96
N ASP A 437 17.83 -9.37 -20.73
CA ASP A 437 17.24 -8.58 -19.65
C ASP A 437 15.70 -8.69 -19.59
N GLU A 438 15.03 -8.68 -20.74
CA GLU A 438 13.56 -8.83 -20.80
C GLU A 438 13.10 -10.21 -20.31
N VAL A 439 13.83 -11.27 -20.65
CA VAL A 439 13.54 -12.64 -20.20
C VAL A 439 13.69 -12.74 -18.68
N GLY A 440 14.78 -12.18 -18.15
CA GLY A 440 15.03 -12.16 -16.72
C GLY A 440 14.00 -11.30 -15.96
N LEU A 441 13.62 -10.14 -16.50
CA LEU A 441 12.56 -9.31 -15.92
C LEU A 441 11.23 -10.07 -15.84
N ILE A 442 10.81 -10.72 -16.91
CA ILE A 442 9.57 -11.53 -16.94
C ILE A 442 9.64 -12.65 -15.88
N ALA A 443 10.76 -13.31 -15.73
CA ALA A 443 10.94 -14.36 -14.73
C ALA A 443 10.86 -13.84 -13.29
N VAL A 444 11.46 -12.68 -13.01
CA VAL A 444 11.33 -11.97 -11.71
C VAL A 444 9.90 -11.54 -11.44
N LEU A 445 9.20 -11.01 -12.43
CA LEU A 445 7.78 -10.64 -12.28
C LEU A 445 6.90 -11.84 -12.02
N LEU A 446 7.18 -13.00 -12.64
CA LEU A 446 6.47 -14.24 -12.40
C LEU A 446 6.72 -14.77 -10.99
N GLN A 447 7.97 -14.80 -10.53
CA GLN A 447 8.31 -15.10 -9.14
C GLN A 447 7.54 -14.16 -8.19
N GLY A 448 7.52 -12.86 -8.50
CA GLY A 448 6.79 -11.86 -7.73
C GLY A 448 5.29 -12.13 -7.65
N ALA A 449 4.69 -12.58 -8.74
CA ALA A 449 3.26 -12.90 -8.82
C ALA A 449 2.91 -14.12 -7.96
N VAL A 450 3.70 -15.19 -8.03
CA VAL A 450 3.50 -16.39 -7.21
C VAL A 450 3.72 -16.08 -5.73
N THR A 451 4.79 -15.34 -5.39
CA THR A 451 5.10 -14.92 -4.01
C THR A 451 3.98 -14.03 -3.44
N LEU A 452 3.48 -13.07 -4.22
CA LEU A 452 2.39 -12.19 -3.80
C LEU A 452 1.09 -12.98 -3.60
N ALA A 453 0.80 -13.91 -4.51
CA ALA A 453 -0.35 -14.79 -4.42
C ALA A 453 -0.30 -15.69 -3.17
N ASP A 454 0.86 -16.31 -2.88
CA ASP A 454 1.06 -17.10 -1.66
C ASP A 454 0.87 -16.24 -0.41
N HIS A 455 1.50 -15.08 -0.33
CA HIS A 455 1.34 -14.18 0.83
C HIS A 455 -0.11 -13.70 1.01
N SER A 456 -0.81 -13.36 -0.07
CA SER A 456 -2.21 -12.92 -0.02
C SER A 456 -3.16 -14.06 0.35
N GLY A 457 -2.99 -15.22 -0.27
CA GLY A 457 -3.73 -16.44 0.07
C GLY A 457 -3.48 -16.87 1.51
N SER A 458 -2.24 -16.78 1.96
CA SER A 458 -1.81 -17.08 3.33
C SER A 458 -2.35 -16.13 4.37
N ALA A 459 -2.42 -14.84 4.05
CA ALA A 459 -2.93 -13.81 4.96
C ALA A 459 -4.47 -13.72 4.93
N HIS A 460 -5.12 -14.40 3.99
CA HIS A 460 -6.55 -14.30 3.73
C HIS A 460 -7.03 -12.85 3.55
N VAL A 461 -6.15 -11.98 2.99
CA VAL A 461 -6.42 -10.57 2.73
C VAL A 461 -6.61 -10.37 1.22
N PRO A 462 -7.84 -10.05 0.78
CA PRO A 462 -8.10 -9.83 -0.64
C PRO A 462 -7.51 -8.51 -1.13
N LEU A 463 -7.21 -8.48 -2.42
CA LEU A 463 -6.92 -7.26 -3.12
C LEU A 463 -8.21 -6.45 -3.30
N GLN A 464 -8.18 -5.15 -2.97
CA GLN A 464 -9.34 -4.28 -3.10
C GLN A 464 -9.69 -4.04 -4.57
N SER A 465 -10.94 -4.29 -4.96
CA SER A 465 -11.43 -4.02 -6.32
C SER A 465 -11.99 -2.60 -6.50
N HIS A 466 -12.61 -2.03 -5.44
CA HIS A 466 -13.15 -0.67 -5.50
C HIS A 466 -12.04 0.37 -5.67
N MET A 467 -12.22 1.31 -6.65
CA MET A 467 -11.35 2.45 -6.86
C MET A 467 -11.95 3.68 -6.20
N PRO A 468 -11.33 4.20 -5.12
CA PRO A 468 -11.86 5.38 -4.43
C PRO A 468 -11.83 6.67 -5.28
N LEU A 469 -10.99 6.71 -6.33
CA LEU A 469 -10.94 7.84 -7.26
C LEU A 469 -12.04 7.68 -8.33
N PRO A 470 -13.05 8.56 -8.36
CA PRO A 470 -14.10 8.48 -9.36
C PRO A 470 -13.60 8.84 -10.75
N ARG A 471 -14.18 8.22 -11.77
CA ARG A 471 -14.01 8.67 -13.15
C ARG A 471 -14.60 10.06 -13.31
N GLY A 472 -14.01 10.90 -14.17
CA GLY A 472 -14.43 12.28 -14.36
C GLY A 472 -14.27 13.17 -13.12
N PHE A 473 -13.28 12.93 -12.26
CA PHE A 473 -13.03 13.68 -11.03
C PHE A 473 -13.04 15.20 -11.21
N ILE A 474 -12.57 15.70 -12.35
CA ILE A 474 -12.52 17.14 -12.68
C ILE A 474 -13.90 17.83 -12.58
N THR A 475 -14.98 17.13 -12.88
CA THR A 475 -16.35 17.68 -12.84
C THR A 475 -16.86 17.93 -11.42
N ARG A 476 -16.17 17.39 -10.40
CA ARG A 476 -16.51 17.61 -8.98
C ARG A 476 -15.91 18.90 -8.42
N LEU A 477 -14.98 19.51 -9.14
CA LEU A 477 -14.38 20.78 -8.72
C LEU A 477 -15.34 21.93 -9.06
N VAL A 478 -15.79 22.66 -8.04
CA VAL A 478 -16.75 23.75 -8.19
C VAL A 478 -16.21 24.86 -9.12
N SER A 479 -14.89 25.09 -9.07
CA SER A 479 -14.18 26.03 -9.93
C SER A 479 -12.79 25.48 -10.21
N ALA A 480 -12.66 24.79 -11.36
CA ALA A 480 -11.39 24.21 -11.77
C ALA A 480 -10.53 25.26 -12.49
N TYR A 481 -9.27 25.37 -12.07
CA TYR A 481 -8.26 26.18 -12.77
C TYR A 481 -7.93 25.64 -14.15
N PRO A 482 -7.45 26.50 -15.10
CA PRO A 482 -7.09 26.05 -16.45
C PRO A 482 -6.10 24.87 -16.45
N HIS A 483 -5.04 24.90 -15.64
CA HIS A 483 -4.05 23.82 -15.55
C HIS A 483 -4.64 22.51 -15.00
N GLN A 484 -5.68 22.55 -14.16
CA GLN A 484 -6.39 21.36 -13.68
C GLN A 484 -7.21 20.72 -14.81
N LYS A 485 -7.86 21.54 -15.65
CA LYS A 485 -8.59 21.08 -16.83
C LYS A 485 -7.64 20.47 -17.85
N GLN A 486 -6.52 21.14 -18.14
CA GLN A 486 -5.48 20.62 -19.02
C GLN A 486 -4.94 19.27 -18.51
N ALA A 487 -4.64 19.14 -17.22
CA ALA A 487 -4.18 17.88 -16.64
C ALA A 487 -5.21 16.75 -16.80
N ALA A 488 -6.52 17.06 -16.68
CA ALA A 488 -7.61 16.10 -16.88
C ALA A 488 -7.77 15.61 -18.31
N GLU A 489 -7.20 16.31 -19.30
CA GLU A 489 -7.25 15.94 -20.72
C GLU A 489 -6.04 15.10 -21.16
N VAL A 490 -4.95 15.11 -20.37
CA VAL A 490 -3.72 14.41 -20.72
C VAL A 490 -3.91 12.91 -20.60
N SER A 491 -3.71 12.19 -21.70
CA SER A 491 -3.50 10.74 -21.72
C SER A 491 -2.00 10.46 -21.77
N GLY A 492 -1.48 9.64 -20.84
CA GLY A 492 -0.04 9.35 -20.72
C GLY A 492 0.64 10.16 -19.62
N ASN A 493 1.96 10.37 -19.77
CA ASN A 493 2.78 11.02 -18.75
C ASN A 493 2.56 12.54 -18.72
N LEU A 494 2.61 13.11 -17.51
CA LEU A 494 2.38 14.53 -17.23
C LEU A 494 3.53 15.13 -16.41
N VAL A 495 3.93 16.34 -16.76
CA VAL A 495 4.69 17.22 -15.86
C VAL A 495 3.86 18.48 -15.67
N LEU A 496 3.49 18.76 -14.42
CA LEU A 496 2.71 19.94 -14.05
C LEU A 496 3.52 20.87 -13.15
N THR A 497 3.75 22.09 -13.60
CA THR A 497 4.31 23.15 -12.79
C THR A 497 3.22 24.16 -12.44
N ALA A 498 2.93 24.32 -11.14
CA ALA A 498 1.90 25.23 -10.67
C ALA A 498 2.20 25.74 -9.24
N PRO A 499 1.81 26.97 -8.89
CA PRO A 499 2.08 27.60 -7.61
C PRO A 499 1.63 26.79 -6.41
N THR A 500 2.28 27.01 -5.27
CA THR A 500 1.80 26.46 -4.00
C THR A 500 0.41 27.00 -3.67
N GLY A 501 -0.53 26.09 -3.43
CA GLY A 501 -1.93 26.43 -3.13
C GLY A 501 -2.85 26.59 -4.34
N SER A 502 -2.37 26.40 -5.59
CA SER A 502 -3.19 26.45 -6.82
C SER A 502 -3.94 25.15 -7.14
N GLY A 503 -3.91 24.15 -6.26
CA GLY A 503 -4.66 22.89 -6.46
C GLY A 503 -3.92 21.85 -7.29
N LYS A 504 -2.59 21.76 -7.17
CA LYS A 504 -1.77 20.69 -7.79
C LYS A 504 -2.29 19.29 -7.48
N THR A 505 -2.67 19.06 -6.23
CA THR A 505 -3.20 17.74 -5.81
C THR A 505 -4.47 17.38 -6.57
N GLU A 506 -5.41 18.31 -6.73
CA GLU A 506 -6.62 18.11 -7.51
C GLU A 506 -6.31 17.90 -8.99
N ALA A 507 -5.32 18.60 -9.54
CA ALA A 507 -4.85 18.38 -10.92
C ALA A 507 -4.28 16.96 -11.10
N GLY A 508 -3.46 16.49 -10.14
CA GLY A 508 -2.93 15.12 -10.15
C GLY A 508 -4.02 14.06 -10.04
N LEU A 509 -5.04 14.27 -9.20
CA LEU A 509 -6.22 13.38 -9.12
C LEU A 509 -7.05 13.42 -10.42
N ALA A 510 -7.21 14.60 -11.03
CA ALA A 510 -7.91 14.73 -12.31
C ALA A 510 -7.18 14.01 -13.45
N TRP A 511 -5.85 14.14 -13.51
CA TRP A 511 -5.02 13.37 -14.43
C TRP A 511 -5.16 11.86 -14.18
N ALA A 512 -5.03 11.42 -12.91
CA ALA A 512 -5.15 10.00 -12.57
C ALA A 512 -6.53 9.44 -12.93
N SER A 513 -7.60 10.22 -12.69
CA SER A 513 -8.97 9.86 -13.11
C SER A 513 -9.09 9.65 -14.62
N ARG A 514 -8.44 10.49 -15.42
CA ARG A 514 -8.41 10.35 -16.88
C ARG A 514 -7.70 9.05 -17.32
N GLN A 515 -6.60 8.68 -16.63
CA GLN A 515 -5.87 7.46 -16.95
C GLN A 515 -6.72 6.20 -16.73
N LEU A 516 -7.66 6.21 -15.79
CA LEU A 516 -8.55 5.06 -15.53
C LEU A 516 -9.44 4.71 -16.72
N ASP A 517 -9.64 5.63 -17.67
CA ASP A 517 -10.43 5.39 -18.89
C ASP A 517 -9.64 4.65 -19.96
N ASP A 518 -8.31 4.83 -19.99
CA ASP A 518 -7.44 4.34 -21.05
C ASP A 518 -6.62 3.10 -20.66
N MET A 519 -6.33 2.93 -19.37
CA MET A 519 -5.47 1.83 -18.90
C MET A 519 -6.25 0.52 -18.77
N PRO A 520 -5.64 -0.61 -19.14
CA PRO A 520 -6.28 -1.91 -19.02
C PRO A 520 -6.41 -2.34 -17.55
N ALA A 521 -7.24 -3.34 -17.30
CA ALA A 521 -7.39 -3.98 -15.99
C ALA A 521 -7.79 -2.98 -14.86
N GLN A 522 -7.17 -3.07 -13.70
CA GLN A 522 -7.51 -2.26 -12.52
C GLN A 522 -6.29 -1.49 -12.00
N PRO A 523 -5.83 -0.45 -12.70
CA PRO A 523 -4.64 0.29 -12.31
C PRO A 523 -4.78 0.87 -10.90
N ARG A 524 -3.64 1.01 -10.23
CA ARG A 524 -3.55 1.59 -8.90
C ARG A 524 -2.97 2.98 -8.95
N LEU A 525 -3.33 3.82 -7.98
CA LEU A 525 -2.75 5.13 -7.79
C LEU A 525 -1.74 5.08 -6.64
N VAL A 526 -0.49 5.43 -6.94
CA VAL A 526 0.61 5.54 -5.98
C VAL A 526 1.04 6.99 -5.90
N TRP A 527 0.72 7.64 -4.77
CA TRP A 527 1.11 9.01 -4.51
C TRP A 527 2.40 9.05 -3.71
N VAL A 528 3.43 9.66 -4.28
CA VAL A 528 4.79 9.68 -3.73
C VAL A 528 5.09 11.07 -3.18
N LEU A 529 5.48 11.11 -1.92
CA LEU A 529 5.81 12.35 -1.20
C LEU A 529 7.18 12.24 -0.53
N PRO A 530 7.95 13.34 -0.45
CA PRO A 530 9.30 13.30 0.10
C PRO A 530 9.36 13.00 1.59
N TYR A 531 8.32 13.41 2.36
CA TYR A 531 8.37 13.37 3.81
C TYR A 531 7.18 12.63 4.43
N ARG A 532 7.44 11.95 5.57
CA ARG A 532 6.41 11.18 6.31
C ARG A 532 5.21 12.03 6.75
N ALA A 533 5.46 13.26 7.24
CA ALA A 533 4.39 14.17 7.66
C ALA A 533 3.45 14.54 6.50
N SER A 534 3.99 14.64 5.27
CA SER A 534 3.20 14.89 4.05
C SER A 534 2.25 13.74 3.75
N ILE A 535 2.66 12.50 4.03
CA ILE A 535 1.87 11.30 3.78
C ILE A 535 0.60 11.31 4.64
N ASP A 536 0.72 11.63 5.92
CA ASP A 536 -0.42 11.67 6.84
C ASP A 536 -1.39 12.81 6.46
N ALA A 537 -0.85 13.97 6.09
CA ALA A 537 -1.64 15.10 5.61
C ALA A 537 -2.38 14.77 4.30
N ALA A 538 -1.70 14.16 3.33
CA ALA A 538 -2.29 13.73 2.06
C ALA A 538 -3.38 12.67 2.28
N ARG A 539 -3.16 11.70 3.16
CA ARG A 539 -4.16 10.70 3.50
C ARG A 539 -5.41 11.31 4.10
N LYS A 540 -5.24 12.25 5.05
CA LYS A 540 -6.38 12.98 5.65
C LYS A 540 -7.16 13.75 4.59
N ARG A 541 -6.46 14.44 3.67
CA ARG A 541 -7.08 15.15 2.55
C ARG A 541 -7.83 14.20 1.62
N PHE A 542 -7.22 13.08 1.23
CA PHE A 542 -7.83 12.09 0.35
C PHE A 542 -9.07 11.45 0.95
N ARG A 543 -9.12 11.24 2.27
CA ARG A 543 -10.32 10.77 2.95
C ARG A 543 -11.51 11.73 2.84
N GLY A 544 -11.25 13.03 2.69
CA GLY A 544 -12.31 14.03 2.50
C GLY A 544 -12.75 14.24 1.05
N VAL A 545 -11.96 13.76 0.06
CA VAL A 545 -12.15 14.06 -1.37
C VAL A 545 -12.53 12.82 -2.17
N LEU A 546 -12.06 11.65 -1.76
CA LEU A 546 -12.25 10.38 -2.46
C LEU A 546 -13.49 9.64 -1.94
N GLU A 547 -14.01 8.71 -2.76
CA GLU A 547 -15.22 7.96 -2.44
C GLU A 547 -14.93 6.78 -1.52
N ALA A 548 -15.73 6.65 -0.48
CA ALA A 548 -15.76 5.45 0.33
C ALA A 548 -16.49 4.32 -0.42
N PRO A 549 -16.12 3.05 -0.21
CA PRO A 549 -16.93 1.94 -0.66
C PRO A 549 -18.34 2.00 -0.05
N PRO A 550 -19.36 1.46 -0.73
CA PRO A 550 -20.70 1.40 -0.18
C PRO A 550 -20.71 0.77 1.22
N GLY A 551 -21.34 1.47 2.17
CA GLY A 551 -21.42 1.05 3.57
C GLY A 551 -20.19 1.37 4.43
N GLU A 552 -19.17 2.03 3.89
CA GLU A 552 -18.01 2.49 4.66
C GLU A 552 -18.01 4.01 4.83
N LYS A 553 -17.49 4.49 5.97
CA LYS A 553 -17.40 5.92 6.27
C LYS A 553 -16.26 6.62 5.53
N HIS A 554 -15.20 5.88 5.23
CA HIS A 554 -13.99 6.45 4.64
C HIS A 554 -13.42 5.55 3.53
N PRO A 555 -12.78 6.13 2.50
CA PRO A 555 -12.08 5.36 1.49
C PRO A 555 -10.89 4.62 2.11
N ASP A 556 -10.64 3.40 1.61
CA ASP A 556 -9.49 2.60 2.04
C ASP A 556 -8.22 3.03 1.30
N ILE A 557 -7.41 3.86 1.97
CA ILE A 557 -6.17 4.39 1.44
C ILE A 557 -5.00 3.75 2.17
N GLY A 558 -4.14 3.09 1.42
CA GLY A 558 -2.91 2.48 1.93
C GLY A 558 -1.86 3.55 2.24
N VAL A 559 -1.18 3.37 3.37
CA VAL A 559 -0.04 4.18 3.76
C VAL A 559 1.15 3.26 3.97
N VAL A 560 2.27 3.55 3.30
CA VAL A 560 3.48 2.74 3.43
C VAL A 560 4.68 3.62 3.74
N HIS A 561 5.03 3.63 5.02
CA HIS A 561 6.26 4.19 5.56
C HIS A 561 6.66 3.44 6.84
N ALA A 562 7.84 3.68 7.37
CA ALA A 562 8.36 2.93 8.51
C ALA A 562 7.47 2.98 9.76
N THR A 563 6.71 4.07 9.94
CA THR A 563 5.82 4.29 11.09
C THR A 563 4.33 4.15 10.76
N ALA A 564 3.96 3.55 9.62
CA ALA A 564 2.57 3.43 9.17
C ALA A 564 1.64 2.77 10.21
N ALA A 565 2.10 1.73 10.89
CA ALA A 565 1.33 1.07 11.95
C ALA A 565 0.99 2.02 13.10
N ARG A 566 1.89 2.93 13.43
CA ARG A 566 1.68 3.93 14.49
C ARG A 566 0.66 5.00 14.07
N THR A 567 0.74 5.48 12.84
CA THR A 567 -0.28 6.39 12.28
C THR A 567 -1.68 5.77 12.35
N LEU A 568 -1.79 4.47 11.98
CA LEU A 568 -3.03 3.72 12.07
C LEU A 568 -3.51 3.55 13.52
N LEU A 569 -2.59 3.37 14.46
CA LEU A 569 -2.91 3.28 15.88
C LEU A 569 -3.48 4.60 16.42
N THR A 570 -2.84 5.73 16.10
CA THR A 570 -3.30 7.06 16.54
C THR A 570 -4.69 7.38 15.98
N GLU A 571 -4.99 6.96 14.76
CA GLU A 571 -6.31 7.17 14.14
C GLU A 571 -7.41 6.26 14.73
N ALA A 572 -7.06 5.02 15.13
CA ALA A 572 -8.02 4.08 15.71
C ALA A 572 -8.52 4.51 17.10
N VAL A 573 -7.83 5.47 17.73
CA VAL A 573 -8.12 6.00 19.07
C VAL A 573 -8.53 7.47 18.97
N ALA A 574 -9.57 7.73 18.18
CA ALA A 574 -10.01 9.10 17.89
C ALA A 574 -10.73 9.83 19.05
N ASP A 575 -11.07 9.14 20.16
CA ASP A 575 -11.76 9.74 21.30
C ASP A 575 -10.97 9.46 22.61
N ASP A 576 -10.42 10.50 23.23
CA ASP A 576 -9.86 10.63 24.61
C ASP A 576 -9.35 9.38 25.37
N ARG A 577 -9.24 8.26 24.73
CA ARG A 577 -8.81 6.96 25.25
C ARG A 577 -7.35 6.68 24.88
N SER A 578 -6.53 6.26 25.84
CA SER A 578 -5.19 5.76 25.54
C SER A 578 -5.24 4.45 24.75
N PRO A 579 -4.44 4.27 23.68
CA PRO A 579 -4.42 3.06 22.87
C PRO A 579 -3.93 1.85 23.69
N GLY A 580 -4.61 0.72 23.54
CA GLY A 580 -4.23 -0.54 24.16
C GLY A 580 -3.46 -1.50 23.22
N ALA A 581 -2.98 -2.62 23.75
CA ALA A 581 -2.26 -3.64 22.98
C ALA A 581 -3.10 -4.26 21.85
N ASP A 582 -4.41 -4.38 22.02
CA ASP A 582 -5.33 -4.85 20.97
C ASP A 582 -5.41 -3.87 19.80
N ASP A 583 -5.46 -2.57 20.09
CA ASP A 583 -5.45 -1.53 19.07
C ASP A 583 -4.11 -1.55 18.31
N ALA A 584 -3.00 -1.74 19.05
CA ALA A 584 -1.67 -1.87 18.45
C ALA A 584 -1.53 -3.13 17.58
N ARG A 585 -2.05 -4.28 18.01
CA ARG A 585 -2.07 -5.51 17.19
C ARG A 585 -2.89 -5.34 15.92
N LYS A 586 -4.06 -4.71 16.00
CA LYS A 586 -4.90 -4.40 14.83
C LYS A 586 -4.21 -3.43 13.87
N ALA A 587 -3.60 -2.36 14.41
CA ALA A 587 -2.85 -1.40 13.61
C ALA A 587 -1.63 -2.06 12.91
N HIS A 588 -0.93 -2.96 13.61
CA HIS A 588 0.19 -3.72 13.05
C HIS A 588 -0.27 -4.68 11.93
N SER A 589 -1.35 -5.44 12.16
CA SER A 589 -1.96 -6.32 11.15
C SER A 589 -2.41 -5.54 9.92
N ARG A 590 -3.06 -4.39 10.13
CA ARG A 590 -3.49 -3.51 9.04
C ARG A 590 -2.32 -2.93 8.25
N ALA A 591 -1.25 -2.51 8.92
CA ALA A 591 -0.02 -2.06 8.26
C ALA A 591 0.63 -3.21 7.47
N GLY A 592 0.58 -4.44 7.98
CA GLY A 592 0.98 -5.65 7.26
C GLY A 592 0.19 -5.87 5.98
N ALA A 593 -1.13 -5.77 6.04
CA ALA A 593 -2.02 -5.86 4.88
C ALA A 593 -1.74 -4.75 3.84
N MET A 594 -1.44 -3.52 4.29
CA MET A 594 -1.05 -2.43 3.40
C MET A 594 0.28 -2.70 2.69
N ARG A 595 1.22 -3.39 3.33
CA ARG A 595 2.47 -3.85 2.69
C ARG A 595 2.24 -4.94 1.65
N LEU A 596 1.14 -5.70 1.74
CA LEU A 596 0.71 -6.69 0.75
C LEU A 596 -0.03 -6.07 -0.45
N PHE A 597 0.02 -4.75 -0.59
CA PHE A 597 -0.58 -4.03 -1.72
C PHE A 597 -2.09 -4.26 -1.91
N ALA A 598 -2.82 -4.48 -0.84
CA ALA A 598 -4.26 -4.73 -0.90
C ALA A 598 -5.05 -3.52 -1.46
N GLN A 599 -4.62 -2.29 -1.16
CA GLN A 599 -5.34 -1.06 -1.52
C GLN A 599 -5.10 -0.61 -2.96
N ARG A 600 -6.13 0.01 -3.58
CA ARG A 600 -6.06 0.62 -4.92
C ARG A 600 -5.39 2.00 -4.92
N ILE A 601 -5.45 2.73 -3.82
CA ILE A 601 -4.76 4.02 -3.62
C ILE A 601 -3.76 3.88 -2.49
N ARG A 602 -2.56 4.35 -2.73
CA ARG A 602 -1.45 4.29 -1.79
C ARG A 602 -0.72 5.62 -1.73
N VAL A 603 -0.34 6.03 -0.50
CA VAL A 603 0.56 7.15 -0.26
C VAL A 603 1.85 6.63 0.36
N THR A 604 2.99 7.00 -0.20
CA THR A 604 4.30 6.41 0.17
C THR A 604 5.45 7.38 -0.02
N THR A 605 6.63 7.03 0.51
CA THR A 605 7.89 7.71 0.19
C THR A 605 8.61 7.01 -0.97
N PRO A 606 9.50 7.71 -1.71
CA PRO A 606 10.31 7.09 -2.77
C PRO A 606 11.11 5.91 -2.29
N TYR A 607 11.67 6.02 -1.08
CA TYR A 607 12.45 4.97 -0.46
C TYR A 607 11.75 3.60 -0.44
N GLN A 608 10.46 3.57 -0.13
CA GLN A 608 9.68 2.33 -0.11
C GLN A 608 9.50 1.72 -1.50
N LEU A 609 9.50 2.54 -2.54
CA LEU A 609 9.42 2.07 -3.93
C LEU A 609 10.78 1.61 -4.45
N LEU A 610 11.82 2.41 -4.21
CA LEU A 610 13.16 2.13 -4.72
C LEU A 610 13.79 0.94 -3.99
N ARG A 611 13.89 0.98 -2.65
CA ARG A 611 14.52 -0.09 -1.87
C ARG A 611 13.77 -1.41 -1.98
N ALA A 612 12.46 -1.38 -1.75
CA ALA A 612 11.67 -2.60 -1.69
C ALA A 612 11.55 -3.30 -3.05
N ALA A 613 11.66 -2.57 -4.16
CA ALA A 613 11.63 -3.14 -5.52
C ALA A 613 12.98 -3.69 -5.99
N ILE A 614 14.05 -3.44 -5.26
CA ILE A 614 15.41 -3.81 -5.66
C ILE A 614 15.95 -4.93 -4.79
N ALA A 615 15.61 -4.91 -3.50
CA ALA A 615 16.26 -5.74 -2.52
C ALA A 615 15.32 -6.19 -1.40
N GLY A 616 15.68 -7.28 -0.78
CA GLY A 616 14.91 -7.91 0.27
C GLY A 616 14.04 -9.07 -0.22
N PRO A 617 13.47 -9.84 0.69
CA PRO A 617 12.81 -11.12 0.38
C PRO A 617 11.51 -10.99 -0.43
N ARG A 618 11.08 -9.77 -0.73
CA ARG A 618 9.83 -9.48 -1.46
C ARG A 618 10.02 -8.54 -2.66
N TYR A 619 11.26 -8.31 -3.08
CA TYR A 619 11.55 -7.34 -4.13
C TYR A 619 10.77 -7.63 -5.43
N SER A 620 10.68 -8.88 -5.83
CA SER A 620 9.98 -9.30 -7.04
C SER A 620 8.48 -8.99 -6.99
N SER A 621 7.85 -9.19 -5.83
CA SER A 621 6.43 -8.83 -5.62
C SER A 621 6.22 -7.31 -5.65
N VAL A 622 7.13 -6.54 -5.05
CA VAL A 622 7.04 -5.08 -5.06
C VAL A 622 7.28 -4.52 -6.46
N LEU A 623 8.18 -5.14 -7.23
CA LEU A 623 8.42 -4.76 -8.63
C LEU A 623 7.19 -5.06 -9.50
N LEU A 624 6.61 -6.25 -9.37
CA LEU A 624 5.37 -6.61 -10.06
C LEU A 624 4.23 -5.64 -9.74
N GLU A 625 4.12 -5.24 -8.48
CA GLU A 625 3.10 -4.32 -8.00
C GLU A 625 3.25 -2.91 -8.58
N GLN A 626 4.40 -2.59 -9.20
CA GLN A 626 4.61 -1.35 -9.94
C GLN A 626 4.12 -1.43 -11.40
N ALA A 627 3.71 -2.61 -11.88
CA ALA A 627 3.11 -2.76 -13.21
C ALA A 627 1.65 -2.27 -13.21
N ASN A 628 1.22 -1.70 -14.34
CA ASN A 628 -0.12 -1.14 -14.51
C ASN A 628 -0.51 -0.18 -13.37
N ALA A 629 0.34 0.76 -13.03
CA ALA A 629 0.13 1.71 -11.94
C ALA A 629 0.22 3.17 -12.42
N LEU A 630 -0.39 4.06 -11.65
CA LEU A 630 -0.32 5.51 -11.83
C LEU A 630 0.56 6.07 -10.71
N PHE A 631 1.72 6.60 -11.05
CA PHE A 631 2.61 7.25 -10.11
C PHE A 631 2.43 8.75 -10.15
N VAL A 632 2.15 9.37 -9.01
CA VAL A 632 2.16 10.83 -8.87
C VAL A 632 3.33 11.18 -7.95
N LEU A 633 4.36 11.79 -8.52
CA LEU A 633 5.51 12.30 -7.80
C LEU A 633 5.24 13.77 -7.45
N ASP A 634 4.89 14.00 -6.20
CA ASP A 634 4.57 15.35 -5.70
C ASP A 634 5.77 15.95 -4.97
N GLU A 635 6.05 17.22 -5.24
CA GLU A 635 7.19 17.99 -4.72
C GLU A 635 8.56 17.36 -5.09
N LEU A 636 8.74 16.96 -6.36
CA LEU A 636 9.96 16.27 -6.85
C LEU A 636 11.25 17.11 -6.66
N HIS A 637 11.14 18.45 -6.63
CA HIS A 637 12.25 19.37 -6.38
C HIS A 637 12.90 19.22 -4.98
N ALA A 638 12.24 18.55 -4.05
CA ALA A 638 12.73 18.37 -2.67
C ALA A 638 13.85 17.32 -2.54
N TYR A 639 14.23 16.65 -3.64
CA TYR A 639 15.21 15.58 -3.61
C TYR A 639 16.58 16.04 -4.07
N GLU A 640 17.60 15.54 -3.38
CA GLU A 640 19.01 15.67 -3.76
C GLU A 640 19.31 14.93 -5.08
N PRO A 641 20.40 15.25 -5.78
CA PRO A 641 20.68 14.72 -7.13
C PRO A 641 20.70 13.18 -7.19
N ASP A 642 21.17 12.52 -6.14
CA ASP A 642 21.22 11.06 -6.05
C ASP A 642 19.80 10.42 -6.06
N THR A 643 18.91 10.94 -5.23
CA THR A 643 17.53 10.45 -5.15
C THR A 643 16.71 10.87 -6.37
N PHE A 644 16.95 12.08 -6.88
CA PHE A 644 16.30 12.55 -8.11
C PHE A 644 16.68 11.66 -9.31
N GLY A 645 17.98 11.36 -9.48
CA GLY A 645 18.45 10.47 -10.55
C GLY A 645 17.86 9.06 -10.44
N ARG A 646 17.86 8.47 -9.23
CA ARG A 646 17.24 7.15 -9.00
C ARG A 646 15.75 7.14 -9.30
N LEU A 647 15.02 8.22 -9.00
CA LEU A 647 13.62 8.36 -9.38
C LEU A 647 13.43 8.45 -10.90
N CYS A 648 14.33 9.13 -11.61
CA CYS A 648 14.33 9.13 -13.07
C CYS A 648 14.53 7.71 -13.64
N ALA A 649 15.48 6.93 -13.11
CA ALA A 649 15.64 5.52 -13.50
C ALA A 649 14.38 4.69 -13.21
N ALA A 650 13.75 4.90 -12.04
CA ALA A 650 12.50 4.23 -11.70
C ALA A 650 11.36 4.60 -12.66
N MET A 651 11.25 5.87 -13.11
CA MET A 651 10.26 6.29 -14.11
C MET A 651 10.41 5.50 -15.42
N ARG A 652 11.63 5.26 -15.91
CA ARG A 652 11.88 4.39 -17.08
C ARG A 652 11.42 2.96 -16.84
N MET A 653 11.72 2.40 -15.66
CA MET A 653 11.25 1.07 -15.30
C MET A 653 9.72 1.02 -15.24
N TRP A 654 9.06 2.01 -14.66
CA TRP A 654 7.60 2.06 -14.60
C TRP A 654 6.98 2.11 -16.00
N GLN A 655 7.59 2.82 -16.95
CA GLN A 655 7.13 2.80 -18.36
C GLN A 655 7.30 1.41 -18.99
N ARG A 656 8.43 0.71 -18.75
CA ARG A 656 8.61 -0.69 -19.20
C ARG A 656 7.53 -1.62 -18.64
N LEU A 657 7.04 -1.33 -17.42
CA LEU A 657 5.97 -2.08 -16.76
C LEU A 657 4.56 -1.59 -17.16
N GLY A 658 4.45 -0.70 -18.15
CA GLY A 658 3.17 -0.18 -18.65
C GLY A 658 2.47 0.80 -17.72
N SER A 659 3.20 1.37 -16.76
CA SER A 659 2.70 2.38 -15.83
C SER A 659 2.87 3.79 -16.38
N ARG A 660 2.11 4.75 -15.81
CA ARG A 660 2.14 6.16 -16.20
C ARG A 660 2.56 7.03 -15.02
N VAL A 661 3.23 8.15 -15.32
CA VAL A 661 3.83 9.03 -14.32
C VAL A 661 3.31 10.44 -14.48
N ALA A 662 2.88 11.07 -13.38
CA ALA A 662 2.70 12.50 -13.26
C ALA A 662 3.72 13.08 -12.27
N VAL A 663 4.43 14.12 -12.68
CA VAL A 663 5.30 14.92 -11.82
C VAL A 663 4.59 16.22 -11.50
N LEU A 664 4.39 16.52 -10.22
CA LEU A 664 3.76 17.74 -9.74
C LEU A 664 4.77 18.54 -8.91
N SER A 665 4.98 19.79 -9.25
CA SER A 665 5.86 20.66 -8.49
C SER A 665 5.47 22.12 -8.58
N ALA A 666 5.87 22.91 -7.57
CA ALA A 666 5.79 24.35 -7.64
C ALA A 666 7.07 24.95 -8.30
N THR A 667 8.19 24.28 -8.11
CA THR A 667 9.51 24.84 -8.40
C THR A 667 10.41 23.75 -9.01
N LEU A 668 10.41 23.63 -10.35
CA LEU A 668 11.37 22.77 -11.08
C LEU A 668 12.27 23.64 -11.93
N ALA A 669 13.57 23.52 -11.73
CA ALA A 669 14.53 24.20 -12.57
C ALA A 669 14.49 23.66 -14.01
N PRO A 670 14.76 24.49 -15.03
CA PRO A 670 14.74 24.06 -16.42
C PRO A 670 15.60 22.80 -16.70
N PRO A 671 16.83 22.64 -16.15
CA PRO A 671 17.59 21.42 -16.35
C PRO A 671 16.96 20.16 -15.72
N MET A 672 16.20 20.31 -14.63
CA MET A 672 15.41 19.18 -14.06
C MET A 672 14.29 18.76 -15.02
N LEU A 673 13.60 19.75 -15.62
CA LEU A 673 12.54 19.49 -16.61
C LEU A 673 13.12 18.78 -17.85
N ASP A 674 14.30 19.18 -18.31
CA ASP A 674 14.99 18.54 -19.44
C ASP A 674 15.37 17.09 -19.11
N LEU A 675 15.85 16.82 -17.89
CA LEU A 675 16.19 15.46 -17.46
C LEU A 675 14.93 14.57 -17.32
N ILE A 676 13.81 15.13 -16.88
CA ILE A 676 12.53 14.41 -16.83
C ILE A 676 12.02 14.14 -18.26
N ALA A 677 12.14 15.11 -19.17
CA ALA A 677 11.76 14.95 -20.58
C ALA A 677 12.60 13.86 -21.27
N ASP A 678 13.92 13.87 -21.05
CA ASP A 678 14.82 12.82 -21.54
C ASP A 678 14.46 11.42 -20.98
N THR A 679 14.05 11.40 -19.73
CA THR A 679 13.66 10.15 -19.02
C THR A 679 12.35 9.57 -19.54
N LEU A 680 11.31 10.39 -19.65
CA LEU A 680 9.95 9.97 -20.03
C LEU A 680 9.70 9.93 -21.54
N GLY A 681 10.61 10.50 -22.33
CA GLY A 681 10.57 10.53 -23.78
C GLY A 681 9.55 11.55 -24.34
N PRO A 682 9.37 11.60 -25.69
CA PRO A 682 8.65 12.68 -26.36
C PRO A 682 7.11 12.66 -26.12
N SER A 683 6.59 11.60 -25.52
CA SER A 683 5.15 11.50 -25.22
C SER A 683 4.72 12.25 -23.96
N VAL A 684 5.68 12.73 -23.15
CA VAL A 684 5.37 13.48 -21.92
C VAL A 684 4.72 14.83 -22.27
N ARG A 685 3.66 15.18 -21.53
CA ARG A 685 2.96 16.46 -21.67
C ARG A 685 3.33 17.39 -20.53
N PHE A 686 3.76 18.61 -20.90
CA PHE A 686 4.03 19.68 -19.97
C PHE A 686 2.81 20.58 -19.84
N CYS A 687 2.29 20.69 -18.62
CA CYS A 687 1.24 21.63 -18.26
C CYS A 687 1.79 22.67 -17.28
N ARG A 688 1.41 23.91 -17.44
CA ARG A 688 1.81 24.99 -16.57
C ARG A 688 0.62 25.83 -16.16
N ALA A 689 0.62 26.30 -14.92
CA ALA A 689 -0.37 27.28 -14.48
C ALA A 689 -0.15 28.60 -15.23
N GLU A 690 -1.24 29.27 -15.53
CA GLU A 690 -1.18 30.59 -16.19
C GLU A 690 -0.56 31.63 -15.24
N PRO A 691 0.20 32.62 -15.78
CA PRO A 691 0.69 33.75 -15.00
C PRO A 691 -0.45 34.41 -14.19
N GLY A 692 -0.18 34.80 -12.98
CA GLY A 692 -1.17 35.41 -12.09
C GLY A 692 -2.14 34.42 -11.41
N THR A 693 -1.95 33.11 -11.55
CA THR A 693 -2.74 32.09 -10.82
C THR A 693 -2.59 32.23 -9.30
N ALA A 694 -1.42 32.64 -8.82
CA ALA A 694 -1.20 33.03 -7.43
C ALA A 694 -1.01 34.54 -7.32
N PRO A 695 -1.56 35.21 -6.28
CA PRO A 695 -1.31 36.60 -6.05
C PRO A 695 0.12 36.89 -5.58
N ASP A 696 0.64 38.06 -5.85
CA ASP A 696 1.87 38.55 -5.26
C ASP A 696 1.70 38.68 -3.75
N ARG A 697 2.55 38.06 -2.99
CA ARG A 697 2.37 37.86 -1.54
C ARG A 697 3.49 38.40 -0.70
N HIS A 698 4.70 38.48 -1.22
CA HIS A 698 5.89 38.74 -0.45
C HIS A 698 6.77 39.79 -1.10
N ARG A 699 7.26 40.71 -0.24
CA ARG A 699 8.38 41.57 -0.55
C ARG A 699 9.65 40.93 -0.01
N LEU A 700 10.55 40.58 -0.89
CA LEU A 700 11.86 40.08 -0.52
C LEU A 700 12.74 41.17 0.06
N VAL A 701 13.38 40.88 1.19
CA VAL A 701 14.44 41.69 1.77
C VAL A 701 15.63 40.81 2.06
N ILE A 702 16.76 41.11 1.44
CA ILE A 702 18.02 40.42 1.71
C ILE A 702 18.80 41.22 2.73
N ASP A 703 19.09 40.63 3.86
CA ASP A 703 19.88 41.23 4.93
C ASP A 703 21.37 40.92 4.77
N ASP A 704 22.22 41.87 5.18
CA ASP A 704 23.69 41.69 5.16
C ASP A 704 24.22 40.98 6.43
N GLN A 705 23.38 40.79 7.43
CA GLN A 705 23.76 40.26 8.73
C GLN A 705 23.06 38.92 9.02
N PRO A 706 23.75 37.99 9.69
CA PRO A 706 23.11 36.76 10.14
C PRO A 706 21.87 37.01 11.00
N ILE A 707 20.91 36.10 10.95
CA ILE A 707 19.66 36.18 11.70
C ILE A 707 19.86 36.20 13.22
N THR A 708 20.98 35.69 13.69
CA THR A 708 21.41 35.61 15.10
C THR A 708 21.97 36.92 15.67
N THR A 709 22.18 37.96 14.84
CA THR A 709 22.73 39.25 15.30
C THR A 709 21.69 40.06 16.08
N PRO A 710 22.10 40.91 17.05
CA PRO A 710 21.19 41.70 17.84
C PRO A 710 20.23 42.56 17.01
N SER A 711 20.72 43.19 15.93
CA SER A 711 19.87 43.99 15.04
C SER A 711 18.79 43.20 14.33
N SER A 712 19.10 41.99 13.89
CA SER A 712 18.13 41.08 13.26
C SER A 712 17.10 40.57 14.27
N LEU A 713 17.56 40.21 15.48
CA LEU A 713 16.69 39.80 16.57
C LEU A 713 15.76 40.92 17.03
N ASP A 714 16.24 42.17 17.15
CA ASP A 714 15.41 43.31 17.55
C ASP A 714 14.31 43.59 16.52
N ARG A 715 14.56 43.42 15.26
CA ARG A 715 13.54 43.54 14.22
C ARG A 715 12.44 42.48 14.37
N ILE A 716 12.81 41.22 14.60
CA ILE A 716 11.87 40.14 14.84
C ILE A 716 11.06 40.38 16.12
N ARG A 717 11.73 40.88 17.18
CA ARG A 717 11.08 41.30 18.44
C ARG A 717 10.07 42.40 18.18
N GLY A 718 10.37 43.40 17.30
CA GLY A 718 9.41 44.42 16.88
C GLY A 718 8.16 43.81 16.28
N TRP A 719 8.25 42.93 15.31
CA TRP A 719 7.08 42.25 14.74
C TRP A 719 6.24 41.49 15.77
N LEU A 720 6.89 40.84 16.73
CA LEU A 720 6.16 40.15 17.81
C LEU A 720 5.41 41.10 18.72
N MET A 721 6.03 42.25 19.08
CA MET A 721 5.40 43.29 19.92
C MET A 721 4.29 44.03 19.19
N ASP A 722 4.34 44.13 17.86
CA ASP A 722 3.26 44.66 17.01
C ASP A 722 2.09 43.66 16.86
N GLY A 723 2.19 42.45 17.46
CA GLY A 723 1.14 41.45 17.50
C GLY A 723 1.07 40.53 16.30
N HIS A 724 2.13 40.52 15.46
CA HIS A 724 2.17 39.63 14.30
C HIS A 724 2.45 38.17 14.68
N SER A 725 1.96 37.25 13.88
CA SER A 725 2.42 35.87 13.85
C SER A 725 3.70 35.76 13.00
N VAL A 726 4.79 35.31 13.60
CA VAL A 726 6.12 35.34 13.01
C VAL A 726 6.67 33.94 12.82
N LEU A 727 7.10 33.65 11.60
CA LEU A 727 7.84 32.43 11.27
C LEU A 727 9.34 32.74 11.17
N VAL A 728 10.16 31.97 11.90
CA VAL A 728 11.61 32.02 11.81
C VAL A 728 12.14 30.66 11.40
N VAL A 729 12.86 30.59 10.29
CA VAL A 729 13.39 29.30 9.77
C VAL A 729 14.91 29.30 9.81
N ALA A 730 15.45 28.35 10.54
CA ALA A 730 16.89 28.09 10.63
C ALA A 730 17.29 26.81 9.87
N ASN A 731 18.52 26.75 9.39
CA ASN A 731 19.03 25.59 8.67
C ASN A 731 19.44 24.45 9.60
N THR A 732 19.89 24.77 10.81
CA THR A 732 20.33 23.77 11.79
C THR A 732 19.46 23.78 13.04
N VAL A 733 19.38 22.61 13.70
CA VAL A 733 18.64 22.49 14.98
C VAL A 733 19.29 23.37 16.05
N ALA A 734 20.61 23.48 16.08
CA ALA A 734 21.33 24.30 17.06
C ALA A 734 20.97 25.79 16.89
N THR A 735 20.97 26.32 15.65
CA THR A 735 20.55 27.69 15.36
C THR A 735 19.08 27.91 15.73
N ALA A 736 18.19 26.95 15.42
CA ALA A 736 16.78 27.05 15.79
C ALA A 736 16.57 27.11 17.31
N GLN A 737 17.26 26.28 18.07
CA GLN A 737 17.22 26.31 19.54
C GLN A 737 17.73 27.63 20.13
N ARG A 738 18.84 28.16 19.58
CA ARG A 738 19.39 29.47 19.95
C ARG A 738 18.39 30.59 19.69
N LEU A 739 17.85 30.68 18.47
CA LEU A 739 16.84 31.68 18.09
C LEU A 739 15.58 31.60 18.94
N PHE A 740 15.13 30.39 19.27
CA PHE A 740 13.99 30.19 20.14
C PHE A 740 14.26 30.71 21.55
N THR A 741 15.42 30.43 22.10
CA THR A 741 15.84 30.92 23.43
C THR A 741 15.82 32.46 23.48
N GLU A 742 16.30 33.11 22.44
CA GLU A 742 16.41 34.57 22.34
C GLU A 742 15.05 35.27 22.08
N LEU A 743 14.14 34.64 21.32
CA LEU A 743 12.91 35.28 20.86
C LEU A 743 11.67 34.87 21.65
N ALA A 744 11.64 33.68 22.27
CA ALA A 744 10.49 33.19 22.99
C ALA A 744 10.05 34.06 24.17
N PRO A 745 10.95 34.72 24.97
CA PRO A 745 10.54 35.65 26.02
C PRO A 745 9.68 36.79 25.48
N THR A 746 10.08 37.40 24.36
CA THR A 746 9.35 38.52 23.72
C THR A 746 7.98 38.06 23.22
N ALA A 747 7.91 36.87 22.58
CA ALA A 747 6.62 36.33 22.12
C ALA A 747 5.65 36.04 23.29
N ARG A 748 6.15 35.54 24.42
CA ARG A 748 5.34 35.32 25.62
C ARG A 748 4.92 36.63 26.27
N GLN A 749 5.75 37.67 26.19
CA GLN A 749 5.39 39.04 26.64
C GLN A 749 4.30 39.64 25.75
N ALA A 750 4.40 39.48 24.44
CA ALA A 750 3.41 39.96 23.47
C ALA A 750 2.05 39.23 23.56
N CYS A 751 2.07 37.99 23.99
CA CYS A 751 0.86 37.16 24.15
C CYS A 751 0.77 36.56 25.55
N PRO A 752 0.48 37.40 26.57
CA PRO A 752 0.47 36.94 27.97
C PRO A 752 -0.64 35.91 28.24
N GLY A 753 -0.31 34.87 28.98
CA GLY A 753 -1.26 33.81 29.33
C GLY A 753 -1.47 32.76 28.24
N ASP A 754 -0.83 32.88 27.08
CA ASP A 754 -0.91 31.93 26.02
C ASP A 754 0.28 30.92 26.09
N PRO A 755 0.02 29.65 26.40
CA PRO A 755 1.10 28.64 26.49
C PRO A 755 1.78 28.37 25.13
N ASP A 756 1.10 28.71 24.04
CA ASP A 756 1.54 28.49 22.65
C ASP A 756 2.07 29.77 21.98
N ALA A 757 2.33 30.83 22.75
CA ALA A 757 2.88 32.06 22.23
C ALA A 757 4.22 31.92 21.53
N ALA A 758 5.02 30.89 21.91
CA ALA A 758 6.27 30.53 21.28
C ALA A 758 6.39 29.02 21.16
N ILE A 759 6.62 28.52 19.96
CA ILE A 759 6.74 27.08 19.66
C ILE A 759 8.00 26.83 18.83
N LEU A 760 8.75 25.78 19.19
CA LEU A 760 9.93 25.31 18.46
C LEU A 760 9.60 23.97 17.79
N LEU A 761 9.98 23.81 16.51
CA LEU A 761 9.75 22.58 15.75
C LEU A 761 11.01 22.18 14.95
N HIS A 762 11.54 20.99 15.23
CA HIS A 762 12.62 20.37 14.48
C HIS A 762 12.57 18.82 14.53
N SER A 763 13.51 18.13 13.88
CA SER A 763 13.51 16.67 13.77
C SER A 763 13.83 15.94 15.09
N ARG A 764 14.53 16.57 16.06
CA ARG A 764 15.07 15.93 17.27
C ARG A 764 14.11 15.98 18.46
N PHE A 765 12.82 15.74 18.23
CA PHE A 765 11.84 15.48 19.26
C PHE A 765 11.47 14.00 19.29
N ARG A 766 11.05 13.49 20.47
CA ARG A 766 10.33 12.21 20.51
C ARG A 766 9.17 12.28 19.54
N ALA A 767 8.87 11.17 18.91
CA ALA A 767 7.83 11.15 17.90
C ALA A 767 6.44 11.54 18.46
N ASP A 768 6.13 11.26 19.75
CA ASP A 768 4.89 11.72 20.42
C ASP A 768 4.91 13.23 20.65
N ASP A 769 6.04 13.79 21.10
CA ASP A 769 6.17 15.22 21.37
C ASP A 769 6.07 16.02 20.08
N ARG A 770 6.74 15.57 19.02
CA ARG A 770 6.66 16.18 17.70
C ARG A 770 5.23 16.23 17.17
N ALA A 771 4.49 15.13 17.26
CA ALA A 771 3.10 15.09 16.81
C ALA A 771 2.22 16.10 17.59
N ARG A 772 2.43 16.24 18.91
CA ARG A 772 1.72 17.25 19.72
C ARG A 772 2.10 18.69 19.34
N ILE A 773 3.38 18.93 19.08
CA ILE A 773 3.88 20.25 18.64
C ILE A 773 3.25 20.63 17.30
N GLU A 774 3.27 19.73 16.31
CA GLU A 774 2.65 19.96 15.00
C GLU A 774 1.15 20.28 15.10
N GLN A 775 0.40 19.56 15.96
CA GLN A 775 -1.01 19.85 16.19
C GLN A 775 -1.23 21.24 16.81
N ARG A 776 -0.40 21.65 17.77
CA ARG A 776 -0.46 22.98 18.41
C ARG A 776 -0.19 24.07 17.38
N ILE A 777 0.81 23.91 16.51
CA ILE A 777 1.12 24.87 15.44
C ILE A 777 -0.06 24.98 14.46
N LEU A 778 -0.62 23.84 14.02
CA LEU A 778 -1.76 23.81 13.10
C LEU A 778 -3.02 24.46 13.71
N ALA A 779 -3.28 24.24 14.98
CA ALA A 779 -4.42 24.85 15.68
C ALA A 779 -4.27 26.36 15.83
N ARG A 780 -3.02 26.85 16.02
CA ARG A 780 -2.73 28.26 16.25
C ARG A 780 -2.57 29.08 14.97
N HIS A 781 -1.92 28.53 13.95
CA HIS A 781 -1.57 29.21 12.70
C HIS A 781 -2.20 28.54 11.47
N PRO A 782 -3.54 28.31 11.46
CA PRO A 782 -4.19 27.75 10.29
C PRO A 782 -4.15 28.75 9.14
N GLU A 783 -4.46 28.30 7.93
CA GLU A 783 -4.58 29.14 6.76
C GLU A 783 -5.63 30.25 7.00
N ARG A 784 -5.28 31.53 6.68
CA ARG A 784 -6.17 32.71 6.86
C ARG A 784 -7.43 32.59 6.04
N LYS A 785 -8.58 32.77 6.69
CA LYS A 785 -9.88 32.80 6.01
C LYS A 785 -10.08 34.14 5.28
N ALA A 786 -10.95 34.13 4.27
CA ALA A 786 -11.31 35.36 3.59
C ALA A 786 -12.01 36.34 4.57
N GLY A 787 -11.56 37.60 4.61
CA GLY A 787 -12.10 38.62 5.51
C GLY A 787 -11.60 38.57 6.97
N GLU A 788 -10.68 37.65 7.30
CA GLU A 788 -10.07 37.58 8.64
C GLU A 788 -9.02 38.71 8.82
N ILE A 789 -9.34 39.73 9.57
CA ILE A 789 -8.47 40.92 9.78
C ILE A 789 -7.51 40.69 10.97
N HIS A 790 -8.02 40.15 12.07
CA HIS A 790 -7.23 39.95 13.29
C HIS A 790 -6.89 38.49 13.53
N ARG A 791 -5.63 38.22 13.80
CA ARG A 791 -5.13 36.90 14.19
C ARG A 791 -4.32 37.00 15.47
N ARG A 792 -4.18 35.85 16.14
CA ARG A 792 -3.29 35.74 17.29
C ARG A 792 -1.83 35.84 16.83
N GLY A 793 -1.10 36.79 17.38
CA GLY A 793 0.33 36.90 17.23
C GLY A 793 1.05 35.70 17.84
N GLY A 794 2.34 35.63 17.69
CA GLY A 794 3.19 34.58 18.29
C GLY A 794 4.32 34.14 17.39
N LEU A 795 5.18 33.30 17.93
CA LEU A 795 6.43 32.88 17.30
C LEU A 795 6.42 31.37 17.01
N VAL A 796 6.79 31.01 15.80
CA VAL A 796 7.24 29.66 15.48
C VAL A 796 8.67 29.73 14.97
N VAL A 797 9.60 29.05 15.65
CA VAL A 797 10.94 28.80 15.16
C VAL A 797 11.00 27.36 14.67
N ALA A 798 11.47 27.14 13.43
CA ALA A 798 11.52 25.81 12.88
C ALA A 798 12.76 25.60 12.01
N THR A 799 13.02 24.34 11.68
CA THR A 799 13.97 23.96 10.62
C THR A 799 13.19 23.54 9.36
N GLN A 800 13.85 22.88 8.40
CA GLN A 800 13.25 22.39 7.15
C GLN A 800 11.97 21.56 7.32
N VAL A 801 11.69 21.05 8.49
CA VAL A 801 10.47 20.27 8.79
C VAL A 801 9.16 21.03 8.48
N LEU A 802 9.24 22.35 8.34
CA LEU A 802 8.08 23.23 8.09
C LEU A 802 7.88 23.52 6.59
N GLU A 803 8.86 23.24 5.74
CA GLU A 803 8.82 23.49 4.29
C GLU A 803 7.72 22.67 3.62
N VAL A 804 7.40 21.50 4.15
CA VAL A 804 6.45 20.56 3.55
C VAL A 804 5.38 20.13 4.54
N SER A 805 4.15 19.92 4.06
CA SER A 805 3.06 19.21 4.71
C SER A 805 2.11 19.98 5.61
N LEU A 806 2.48 21.14 6.14
CA LEU A 806 1.60 21.87 7.03
C LEU A 806 0.92 23.03 6.29
N CYS A 807 -0.41 23.08 6.33
CA CYS A 807 -1.17 24.22 5.80
C CYS A 807 -1.15 25.37 6.80
N LEU A 808 0.00 26.04 6.93
CA LEU A 808 0.25 27.14 7.84
C LEU A 808 0.25 28.48 7.12
N ASP A 809 -0.03 29.53 7.89
CA ASP A 809 -0.05 30.88 7.38
C ASP A 809 0.39 31.86 8.48
N PHE A 810 1.46 32.61 8.20
CA PHE A 810 2.05 33.61 9.10
C PHE A 810 1.99 35.01 8.51
N ASP A 811 2.09 36.03 9.36
CA ASP A 811 2.05 37.43 8.94
C ASP A 811 3.41 37.94 8.49
N ARG A 812 4.50 37.46 9.07
CA ARG A 812 5.88 37.81 8.79
C ARG A 812 6.78 36.59 8.77
N GLY A 813 7.85 36.67 8.01
CA GLY A 813 8.84 35.56 7.92
C GLY A 813 10.27 36.04 7.84
N ALA A 814 11.15 35.35 8.55
CA ALA A 814 12.61 35.49 8.44
C ALA A 814 13.23 34.10 8.29
N SER A 815 14.20 34.00 7.41
CA SER A 815 14.85 32.74 7.08
C SER A 815 16.36 32.91 6.95
N GLU A 816 17.13 31.93 7.40
CA GLU A 816 18.47 31.76 6.89
C GLU A 816 18.45 31.46 5.39
N LEU A 817 19.50 31.89 4.67
CA LEU A 817 19.72 31.58 3.26
C LEU A 817 19.65 30.04 3.04
N ALA A 818 18.98 29.62 1.99
CA ALA A 818 18.83 28.24 1.58
C ALA A 818 18.74 28.15 0.05
N PRO A 819 18.79 26.96 -0.57
CA PRO A 819 18.51 26.82 -2.00
C PRO A 819 17.18 27.45 -2.39
N ILE A 820 17.06 27.92 -3.62
CA ILE A 820 15.90 28.72 -4.10
C ILE A 820 14.58 27.95 -3.87
N GLU A 821 14.58 26.63 -4.08
CA GLU A 821 13.41 25.78 -3.86
C GLU A 821 12.93 25.83 -2.39
N ALA A 822 13.87 25.73 -1.45
CA ALA A 822 13.57 25.81 -0.03
C ALA A 822 13.07 27.22 0.37
N LEU A 823 13.71 28.28 -0.15
CA LEU A 823 13.27 29.66 0.09
C LEU A 823 11.83 29.90 -0.42
N ALA A 824 11.51 29.41 -1.61
CA ALA A 824 10.15 29.50 -2.16
C ALA A 824 9.12 28.78 -1.27
N GLN A 825 9.47 27.60 -0.73
CA GLN A 825 8.62 26.84 0.18
C GLN A 825 8.43 27.56 1.53
N ARG A 826 9.50 28.13 2.08
CA ARG A 826 9.46 28.91 3.34
C ARG A 826 8.63 30.16 3.18
N ALA A 827 8.83 30.94 2.12
CA ALA A 827 8.01 32.10 1.79
C ALA A 827 6.56 31.70 1.60
N GLY A 828 6.28 30.57 0.97
CA GLY A 828 4.94 30.02 0.80
C GLY A 828 4.17 29.70 2.10
N ARG A 829 4.80 29.82 3.28
CA ARG A 829 4.16 29.69 4.61
C ARG A 829 3.76 31.03 5.20
N VAL A 830 4.16 32.13 4.58
CA VAL A 830 3.84 33.49 5.00
C VAL A 830 2.84 34.07 4.02
N ASN A 831 1.79 34.69 4.49
CA ASN A 831 0.70 35.25 3.67
C ASN A 831 0.25 34.30 2.53
N ARG A 832 0.04 33.02 2.90
CA ARG A 832 -0.07 31.87 1.97
C ARG A 832 -1.07 32.06 0.83
N ARG A 833 -2.17 32.77 1.06
CA ARG A 833 -3.22 33.04 0.06
C ARG A 833 -3.28 34.49 -0.37
N GLY A 834 -2.31 35.32 0.02
CA GLY A 834 -2.36 36.76 -0.26
C GLY A 834 -3.52 37.46 0.42
N ARG A 835 -3.97 36.97 1.60
CA ARG A 835 -5.15 37.50 2.33
C ARG A 835 -4.77 38.38 3.52
N HIS A 836 -3.50 38.70 3.65
CA HIS A 836 -3.07 39.64 4.68
C HIS A 836 -3.67 41.04 4.41
N PRO A 837 -4.12 41.80 5.44
CA PRO A 837 -4.71 43.15 5.26
C PRO A 837 -3.78 44.14 4.54
N GLU A 838 -2.47 44.04 4.73
CA GLU A 838 -1.47 44.84 4.04
C GLU A 838 -1.25 44.43 2.57
N GLY A 839 -1.86 43.34 2.10
CA GLY A 839 -1.63 42.79 0.78
C GLY A 839 -0.30 42.06 0.71
N ILE A 840 0.78 42.73 0.31
CA ILE A 840 2.12 42.20 0.22
C ILE A 840 2.86 42.36 1.55
N VAL A 841 3.43 41.27 2.09
CA VAL A 841 4.14 41.28 3.37
C VAL A 841 5.64 41.04 3.19
N GLU A 842 6.43 41.47 4.16
CA GLU A 842 7.88 41.31 4.15
C GLU A 842 8.30 39.86 4.45
N PHE A 843 9.22 39.33 3.63
CA PHE A 843 9.92 38.07 3.87
C PHE A 843 11.44 38.35 3.80
N ARG A 844 12.15 38.06 4.91
CA ARG A 844 13.58 38.37 5.03
C ARG A 844 14.44 37.11 4.87
N ILE A 845 15.55 37.28 4.17
CA ILE A 845 16.60 36.27 4.02
C ILE A 845 17.89 36.82 4.63
N HIS A 846 18.49 36.03 5.51
CA HIS A 846 19.72 36.36 6.22
C HIS A 846 20.84 35.40 5.79
N PRO A 847 22.08 35.88 5.69
CA PRO A 847 23.26 35.02 5.45
C PRO A 847 23.43 34.03 6.58
N VAL A 848 24.03 32.88 6.27
CA VAL A 848 24.22 31.78 7.23
C VAL A 848 25.58 31.86 7.91
N GLU A 849 25.64 31.49 9.21
CA GLU A 849 26.89 31.29 9.93
C GLU A 849 27.46 29.88 9.68
N ASP A 850 26.55 28.88 9.50
CA ASP A 850 26.85 27.48 9.26
C ASP A 850 26.11 27.02 8.00
N PRO A 851 26.82 26.66 6.91
CA PRO A 851 26.16 26.27 5.66
C PRO A 851 25.34 24.99 5.77
N ARG A 852 25.60 24.14 6.77
CA ARG A 852 24.89 22.86 6.94
C ARG A 852 23.38 23.07 7.12
N PRO A 853 22.55 22.14 6.62
CA PRO A 853 22.90 20.88 5.96
C PRO A 853 23.12 21.01 4.44
N TYR A 854 23.08 22.21 3.89
CA TYR A 854 23.19 22.45 2.45
C TYR A 854 24.64 22.47 1.99
N ASP A 855 24.82 22.14 0.72
CA ASP A 855 26.12 22.34 0.03
C ASP A 855 26.45 23.84 -0.05
N PRO A 856 27.66 24.28 0.28
CA PRO A 856 28.04 25.69 0.16
C PRO A 856 27.82 26.25 -1.23
N GLY A 857 28.10 25.47 -2.30
CA GLY A 857 27.87 25.88 -3.68
C GLY A 857 26.40 26.14 -3.99
N ALA A 858 25.48 25.41 -3.37
CA ALA A 858 24.04 25.64 -3.49
C ALA A 858 23.62 26.99 -2.88
N LEU A 859 24.21 27.34 -1.74
CA LEU A 859 23.96 28.63 -1.07
C LEU A 859 24.52 29.79 -1.86
N ASP A 860 25.75 29.62 -2.40
CA ASP A 860 26.42 30.64 -3.27
C ASP A 860 25.61 30.83 -4.56
N ALA A 861 25.14 29.76 -5.19
CA ALA A 861 24.28 29.80 -6.37
C ALA A 861 22.93 30.51 -6.09
N ALA A 862 22.33 30.24 -4.93
CA ALA A 862 21.08 30.89 -4.51
C ALA A 862 21.31 32.40 -4.29
N MET A 863 22.37 32.77 -3.56
CA MET A 863 22.71 34.20 -3.32
C MET A 863 23.02 34.89 -4.63
N PHE A 864 23.80 34.27 -5.52
CA PHE A 864 24.09 34.81 -6.85
C PHE A 864 22.82 35.05 -7.65
N ALA A 865 21.87 34.09 -7.68
CA ALA A 865 20.60 34.22 -8.40
C ALA A 865 19.74 35.38 -7.83
N LEU A 866 19.65 35.51 -6.50
CA LEU A 866 18.91 36.55 -5.83
C LEU A 866 19.44 37.96 -6.16
N HIS A 867 20.78 38.11 -6.38
CA HIS A 867 21.38 39.38 -6.77
C HIS A 867 21.29 39.64 -8.28
N GLN A 868 21.40 38.62 -9.13
CA GLN A 868 21.38 38.77 -10.61
C GLN A 868 19.96 39.12 -11.12
N VAL A 869 18.92 38.63 -10.49
CA VAL A 869 17.53 38.89 -10.85
C VAL A 869 16.90 39.72 -9.73
N PRO A 870 17.15 41.06 -9.70
CA PRO A 870 16.61 41.92 -8.68
C PRO A 870 15.11 42.06 -8.88
N GLY A 871 14.34 41.79 -7.83
CA GLY A 871 12.90 41.96 -7.79
C GLY A 871 12.42 42.07 -6.34
N PRO A 872 11.72 43.16 -5.97
CA PRO A 872 11.25 43.28 -4.60
C PRO A 872 10.09 42.33 -4.29
N ILE A 873 9.51 41.68 -5.33
CA ILE A 873 8.33 40.83 -5.20
C ILE A 873 8.71 39.38 -5.54
N ILE A 874 8.37 38.45 -4.68
CA ILE A 874 8.48 37.01 -4.95
C ILE A 874 7.25 36.58 -5.74
N SER A 875 7.35 36.53 -7.04
CA SER A 875 6.37 35.92 -7.95
C SER A 875 6.86 34.56 -8.47
N GLU A 876 5.99 33.79 -9.08
CA GLU A 876 6.35 32.51 -9.72
C GLU A 876 7.39 32.70 -10.83
N GLU A 877 7.26 33.77 -11.61
CA GLU A 877 8.20 34.13 -12.68
C GLU A 877 9.58 34.51 -12.14
N THR A 878 9.59 35.22 -11.00
CA THR A 878 10.83 35.57 -10.30
C THR A 878 11.53 34.30 -9.78
N ILE A 879 10.78 33.38 -9.16
CA ILE A 879 11.31 32.09 -8.66
C ILE A 879 11.90 31.28 -9.82
N GLU A 880 11.19 31.19 -10.95
CA GLU A 880 11.69 30.46 -12.13
C GLU A 880 12.99 31.07 -12.66
N SER A 881 13.07 32.41 -12.71
CA SER A 881 14.26 33.13 -13.15
C SER A 881 15.43 32.88 -12.20
N TRP A 882 15.21 32.87 -10.89
CA TRP A 882 16.22 32.53 -9.90
C TRP A 882 16.70 31.07 -10.06
N LEU A 883 15.76 30.14 -10.23
CA LEU A 883 16.10 28.72 -10.46
C LEU A 883 16.94 28.56 -11.72
N LYS A 884 16.57 29.22 -12.80
CA LYS A 884 17.37 29.19 -14.04
C LYS A 884 18.79 29.66 -13.81
N VAL A 885 18.97 30.85 -13.18
CA VAL A 885 20.29 31.39 -12.90
C VAL A 885 21.08 30.52 -11.93
N ALA A 886 20.47 29.99 -10.88
CA ALA A 886 21.15 29.15 -9.92
C ALA A 886 21.67 27.83 -10.55
N TYR A 887 20.86 27.22 -11.41
CA TYR A 887 21.25 25.97 -12.09
C TYR A 887 22.13 26.15 -13.33
N GLU A 888 22.33 27.40 -13.79
CA GLU A 888 23.35 27.73 -14.79
C GLU A 888 24.75 27.96 -14.17
N THR A 889 24.87 27.99 -12.84
CA THR A 889 26.17 28.06 -12.14
C THR A 889 26.90 26.72 -12.21
N SER A 890 28.21 26.74 -11.84
CA SER A 890 29.02 25.53 -11.74
C SER A 890 28.40 24.47 -10.80
N TRP A 891 27.81 24.91 -9.70
CA TRP A 891 27.05 24.02 -8.80
C TRP A 891 25.85 23.36 -9.49
N GLY A 892 25.03 24.13 -10.20
CA GLY A 892 23.85 23.59 -10.89
C GLY A 892 24.21 22.60 -11.99
N LEU A 893 25.30 22.88 -12.74
CA LEU A 893 25.80 21.95 -13.75
C LEU A 893 26.34 20.66 -13.13
N GLN A 894 27.02 20.74 -11.98
CA GLN A 894 27.47 19.59 -11.23
C GLN A 894 26.28 18.78 -10.70
N TRP A 895 25.29 19.43 -10.10
CA TRP A 895 24.06 18.80 -9.61
C TRP A 895 23.39 17.95 -10.71
N LEU A 896 23.28 18.54 -11.91
CA LEU A 896 22.68 17.85 -13.06
C LEU A 896 23.52 16.66 -13.53
N ALA A 897 24.84 16.81 -13.55
CA ALA A 897 25.76 15.73 -13.91
C ALA A 897 25.66 14.57 -12.91
N GLU A 898 25.61 14.87 -11.61
CA GLU A 898 25.43 13.88 -10.54
C GLU A 898 24.06 13.18 -10.66
N ALA A 899 22.98 13.92 -10.91
CA ALA A 899 21.65 13.34 -11.09
C ALA A 899 21.61 12.37 -12.29
N ARG A 900 22.25 12.72 -13.42
CA ARG A 900 22.39 11.84 -14.58
C ARG A 900 23.21 10.61 -14.26
N HIS A 901 24.35 10.79 -13.60
CA HIS A 901 25.22 9.69 -13.19
C HIS A 901 24.47 8.70 -12.30
N HIS A 902 23.79 9.17 -11.27
CA HIS A 902 23.00 8.32 -10.37
C HIS A 902 21.81 7.65 -11.08
N ARG A 903 21.18 8.28 -12.06
CA ARG A 903 20.17 7.64 -12.90
C ARG A 903 20.75 6.45 -13.66
N ASP A 904 21.85 6.70 -14.39
CA ASP A 904 22.43 5.72 -15.29
C ASP A 904 23.10 4.56 -14.54
N ASP A 905 23.74 4.84 -13.41
CA ASP A 905 24.27 3.82 -12.50
C ASP A 905 23.17 2.98 -11.87
N PHE A 906 22.12 3.62 -11.40
CA PHE A 906 21.01 2.91 -10.78
C PHE A 906 20.29 2.01 -11.78
N GLU A 907 20.09 2.46 -13.02
CA GLU A 907 19.51 1.65 -14.09
C GLU A 907 20.39 0.45 -14.41
N ARG A 908 21.70 0.65 -14.59
CA ARG A 908 22.66 -0.41 -14.89
C ARG A 908 22.80 -1.43 -13.75
N ASP A 909 22.95 -0.96 -12.52
CA ASP A 909 23.33 -1.81 -11.40
C ASP A 909 22.13 -2.48 -10.72
N PHE A 910 20.94 -1.88 -10.77
CA PHE A 910 19.77 -2.34 -9.99
C PHE A 910 18.55 -2.70 -10.84
N LEU A 911 18.40 -2.14 -12.04
CA LEU A 911 17.23 -2.34 -12.89
C LEU A 911 17.54 -3.20 -14.12
N THR A 912 18.64 -3.93 -14.08
CA THR A 912 19.02 -4.94 -15.07
C THR A 912 18.80 -6.33 -14.49
N PHE A 913 18.22 -7.24 -15.28
CA PHE A 913 17.75 -8.56 -14.84
C PHE A 913 18.40 -9.70 -15.62
N THR A 914 19.65 -9.55 -16.03
CA THR A 914 20.42 -10.61 -16.73
C THR A 914 20.67 -11.82 -15.83
N ASP A 915 20.74 -11.60 -14.51
CA ASP A 915 20.95 -12.63 -13.49
C ASP A 915 19.79 -12.58 -12.47
N PRO A 916 18.58 -13.04 -12.83
CA PRO A 916 17.36 -12.72 -12.11
C PRO A 916 17.23 -13.33 -10.71
N PHE A 917 17.92 -14.44 -10.42
CA PHE A 917 17.76 -15.23 -9.19
C PHE A 917 19.01 -15.25 -8.31
N VAL A 918 19.86 -14.25 -8.42
CA VAL A 918 20.98 -14.00 -7.50
C VAL A 918 20.46 -13.22 -6.27
N ASP A 919 21.05 -13.50 -5.10
CA ASP A 919 20.74 -12.76 -3.88
C ASP A 919 21.06 -11.26 -4.03
N ARG A 920 20.14 -10.41 -3.67
CA ARG A 920 20.23 -8.96 -3.73
C ARG A 920 20.46 -8.29 -2.37
N SER A 921 20.85 -9.03 -1.35
CA SER A 921 21.06 -8.47 0.01
C SER A 921 22.16 -7.42 0.06
N GLU A 922 23.21 -7.55 -0.76
CA GLU A 922 24.26 -6.54 -0.86
C GLU A 922 23.74 -5.23 -1.48
N PHE A 923 22.82 -5.33 -2.44
CA PHE A 923 22.16 -4.14 -3.00
C PHE A 923 21.32 -3.42 -1.93
N ALA A 924 20.65 -4.17 -1.04
CA ALA A 924 19.94 -3.58 0.10
C ALA A 924 20.89 -2.79 0.99
N ARG A 925 22.05 -3.36 1.31
CA ARG A 925 23.06 -2.72 2.15
C ARG A 925 23.58 -1.42 1.52
N ARG A 926 23.93 -1.43 0.23
CA ARG A 926 24.38 -0.23 -0.49
C ARG A 926 23.33 0.88 -0.53
N LEU A 927 22.04 0.50 -0.66
CA LEU A 927 20.94 1.45 -0.60
C LEU A 927 20.72 1.98 0.81
N ASP A 928 20.83 1.12 1.83
CA ASP A 928 20.65 1.52 3.24
C ASP A 928 21.76 2.47 3.70
N GLU A 929 22.99 2.32 3.21
CA GLU A 929 24.10 3.22 3.47
C GLU A 929 23.87 4.64 2.92
N ALA A 930 23.03 4.77 1.89
CA ALA A 930 22.62 6.06 1.34
C ALA A 930 21.54 6.80 2.16
N PHE A 931 20.92 6.13 3.16
CA PHE A 931 19.88 6.71 4.01
C PHE A 931 20.40 6.90 5.43
N ASP A 932 20.85 8.12 5.72
CA ASP A 932 21.61 8.53 6.91
C ASP A 932 20.72 8.78 8.14
N SER A 933 19.85 7.84 8.57
CA SER A 933 19.12 8.03 9.83
C SER A 933 18.79 6.73 10.57
N THR A 934 18.88 6.78 11.89
CA THR A 934 18.47 5.71 12.82
C THR A 934 17.61 6.27 13.95
N ASP A 935 16.77 5.43 14.53
CA ASP A 935 16.00 5.79 15.71
C ASP A 935 16.77 5.43 16.99
N VAL A 936 16.79 6.34 17.95
CA VAL A 936 17.44 6.16 19.25
C VAL A 936 16.45 6.34 20.39
N LEU A 937 16.75 5.76 21.56
CA LEU A 937 15.98 5.86 22.79
C LEU A 937 16.80 6.60 23.84
N LEU A 938 16.15 7.52 24.58
CA LEU A 938 16.81 8.16 25.72
C LEU A 938 17.01 7.16 26.87
N ALA A 939 18.13 7.26 27.58
CA ALA A 939 18.40 6.44 28.76
C ALA A 939 17.30 6.59 29.83
N THR A 940 16.74 7.79 29.95
CA THR A 940 15.61 8.10 30.86
C THR A 940 14.29 7.42 30.48
N ASP A 941 14.14 7.02 29.22
CA ASP A 941 12.90 6.45 28.68
C ASP A 941 12.91 4.91 28.61
N VAL A 942 14.02 4.26 28.91
CA VAL A 942 14.18 2.80 28.77
C VAL A 942 13.11 2.03 29.54
N GLU A 943 12.86 2.39 30.79
CA GLU A 943 11.86 1.70 31.62
C GLU A 943 10.43 1.95 31.13
N GLU A 944 10.14 3.16 30.68
CA GLU A 944 8.86 3.49 30.09
C GLU A 944 8.66 2.78 28.76
N TYR A 945 9.71 2.69 27.92
CA TYR A 945 9.70 1.90 26.69
C TYR A 945 9.39 0.44 26.95
N LYS A 946 10.11 -0.18 27.91
CA LYS A 946 9.87 -1.57 28.31
C LYS A 946 8.44 -1.77 28.85
N ARG A 947 7.95 -0.82 29.63
CA ARG A 947 6.58 -0.85 30.14
C ARG A 947 5.55 -0.83 29.02
N ARG A 948 5.72 0.06 28.04
CA ARG A 948 4.80 0.17 26.88
C ARG A 948 4.94 -0.99 25.91
N ALA A 949 6.14 -1.58 25.78
CA ALA A 949 6.42 -2.62 24.78
C ALA A 949 6.06 -4.04 25.26
N PHE A 950 6.34 -4.38 26.54
CA PHE A 950 6.42 -5.78 26.96
C PHE A 950 5.53 -6.17 28.15
N ARG A 951 4.82 -5.25 28.84
CA ARG A 951 3.87 -5.64 29.88
C ARG A 951 2.63 -6.33 29.28
N LEU A 952 1.80 -6.98 30.15
CA LEU A 952 0.64 -7.79 29.75
C LEU A 952 -0.30 -7.12 28.73
N ASP A 953 -0.41 -5.77 28.78
CA ASP A 953 -1.14 -4.95 27.82
C ASP A 953 -0.22 -4.09 26.93
N GLY A 954 1.06 -4.49 26.78
CA GLY A 954 2.07 -3.76 26.02
C GLY A 954 2.17 -4.23 24.58
N HIS A 955 2.73 -3.34 23.74
CA HIS A 955 3.10 -3.65 22.37
C HIS A 955 4.23 -2.70 21.92
N PRO A 956 5.26 -3.15 21.17
CA PRO A 956 6.37 -2.30 20.72
C PRO A 956 5.91 -1.03 19.98
N LEU A 957 4.79 -1.09 19.29
CA LEU A 957 4.21 0.04 18.59
C LEU A 957 3.79 1.19 19.53
N LEU A 958 3.32 0.87 20.74
CA LEU A 958 2.98 1.85 21.78
C LEU A 958 4.22 2.55 22.34
N ALA A 959 5.35 1.84 22.35
CA ALA A 959 6.62 2.35 22.81
C ALA A 959 7.35 3.20 21.76
N ALA A 960 7.07 3.00 20.48
CA ALA A 960 7.73 3.71 19.37
C ALA A 960 7.56 5.24 19.41
N GLY A 961 6.59 5.74 20.19
CA GLY A 961 6.41 7.16 20.47
C GLY A 961 7.56 7.85 21.19
N LEU A 962 8.38 7.09 21.92
CA LEU A 962 9.53 7.57 22.67
C LEU A 962 10.80 7.67 21.81
N LEU A 963 10.80 7.14 20.59
CA LEU A 963 11.97 7.14 19.73
C LEU A 963 12.23 8.52 19.11
N ILE A 964 13.52 8.82 18.92
CA ILE A 964 14.02 10.07 18.35
C ILE A 964 14.88 9.72 17.14
N PRO A 965 14.59 10.26 15.93
CA PRO A 965 15.43 10.05 14.77
C PRO A 965 16.70 10.92 14.83
N ILE A 966 17.87 10.32 14.62
CA ILE A 966 19.14 11.01 14.48
C ILE A 966 19.90 10.46 13.26
N ARG A 967 20.90 11.22 12.76
CA ARG A 967 21.78 10.74 11.67
C ARG A 967 22.79 9.73 12.19
N TYR A 968 23.22 8.79 11.35
CA TYR A 968 24.28 7.83 11.70
C TYR A 968 25.58 8.54 12.09
N THR A 969 25.92 9.64 11.44
CA THR A 969 27.09 10.48 11.80
C THR A 969 26.96 11.04 13.21
N GLN A 970 25.76 11.40 13.65
CA GLN A 970 25.50 11.86 15.03
C GLN A 970 25.58 10.70 16.03
N LEU A 971 25.05 9.54 15.67
CA LEU A 971 25.16 8.33 16.47
C LEU A 971 26.63 7.90 16.62
N ALA A 972 27.39 7.88 15.54
CA ALA A 972 28.83 7.54 15.57
C ALA A 972 29.61 8.44 16.53
N ARG A 973 29.29 9.74 16.55
CA ARG A 973 29.87 10.68 17.49
C ARG A 973 29.47 10.41 18.93
N LEU A 974 28.17 10.17 19.20
CA LEU A 974 27.72 9.83 20.54
C LEU A 974 28.35 8.54 21.05
N LYS A 975 28.65 7.58 20.15
CA LYS A 975 29.44 6.38 20.46
C LYS A 975 30.86 6.72 20.87
N ALA A 976 31.53 7.59 20.10
CA ALA A 976 32.88 8.04 20.41
C ALA A 976 32.97 8.78 21.76
N ASP A 977 31.93 9.54 22.08
CA ASP A 977 31.81 10.27 23.36
C ASP A 977 31.29 9.38 24.52
N ASN A 978 31.12 8.06 24.31
CA ASN A 978 30.50 7.11 25.25
C ASN A 978 29.10 7.50 25.73
N ALA A 979 28.39 8.32 24.99
CA ALA A 979 27.02 8.76 25.23
C ALA A 979 25.96 7.90 24.52
N ALA A 980 26.37 6.85 23.80
CA ALA A 980 25.48 5.90 23.15
C ALA A 980 25.92 4.46 23.41
N ARG A 981 24.97 3.58 23.73
CA ARG A 981 25.17 2.12 23.89
C ARG A 981 24.06 1.35 23.19
N LEU A 982 24.40 0.18 22.64
CA LEU A 982 23.40 -0.73 22.08
C LEU A 982 22.79 -1.56 23.22
N ASP A 983 21.49 -1.43 23.43
CA ASP A 983 20.72 -2.36 24.26
C ASP A 983 20.36 -3.59 23.42
N ARG A 984 21.01 -4.73 23.70
CA ARG A 984 20.85 -5.97 22.91
C ARG A 984 19.45 -6.59 23.07
N ASP A 985 18.80 -6.40 24.22
CA ASP A 985 17.47 -6.94 24.47
C ASP A 985 16.40 -6.15 23.68
N LEU A 986 16.56 -4.84 23.64
CA LEU A 986 15.67 -3.95 22.89
C LEU A 986 16.05 -3.86 21.40
N ARG A 987 17.28 -4.21 21.04
CA ARG A 987 17.87 -3.97 19.70
C ARG A 987 17.81 -2.49 19.28
N LEU A 988 18.01 -1.59 20.26
CA LEU A 988 17.94 -0.14 20.06
C LEU A 988 19.21 0.53 20.62
N TRP A 989 19.62 1.60 19.96
CA TRP A 989 20.62 2.49 20.51
C TRP A 989 20.03 3.34 21.61
N VAL A 990 20.59 3.24 22.81
CA VAL A 990 20.21 4.05 23.98
C VAL A 990 21.24 5.16 24.12
N ILE A 991 20.76 6.41 24.22
CA ILE A 991 21.60 7.60 24.31
C ILE A 991 21.38 8.32 25.66
N ASP A 992 22.46 8.85 26.19
CA ASP A 992 22.46 9.64 27.44
C ASP A 992 22.86 11.08 27.16
N VAL A 993 21.88 11.87 26.75
CA VAL A 993 22.03 13.29 26.39
C VAL A 993 20.79 14.07 26.86
N PRO A 994 20.93 15.39 27.15
CA PRO A 994 19.84 16.22 27.63
C PRO A 994 18.67 16.28 26.62
N TYR A 995 17.47 16.16 27.16
CA TYR A 995 16.21 16.31 26.44
C TYR A 995 15.18 17.04 27.29
N ASP A 996 14.44 17.94 26.68
CA ASP A 996 13.22 18.51 27.23
C ASP A 996 12.12 18.64 26.16
N ASP A 997 10.86 18.73 26.60
CA ASP A 997 9.69 18.75 25.72
C ASP A 997 9.49 20.05 24.93
N LYS A 998 10.24 21.11 25.24
CA LYS A 998 10.16 22.43 24.59
C LYS A 998 11.29 22.65 23.59
N ASN A 999 12.50 22.18 23.94
CA ASN A 999 13.73 22.38 23.12
C ASN A 999 14.15 21.10 22.37
N GLY A 1000 13.59 19.94 22.71
CA GLY A 1000 13.97 18.66 22.12
C GLY A 1000 15.35 18.20 22.60
N LEU A 1001 15.99 17.33 21.79
CA LEU A 1001 17.31 16.76 22.07
C LEU A 1001 18.39 17.80 21.81
N THR A 1002 19.24 18.03 22.81
CA THR A 1002 20.41 18.91 22.70
C THR A 1002 21.68 18.07 22.57
N LEU A 1003 22.29 18.06 21.40
CA LEU A 1003 23.55 17.34 21.17
C LEU A 1003 24.75 18.23 21.57
N PRO A 1004 25.81 17.67 22.17
CA PRO A 1004 27.03 18.42 22.52
C PRO A 1004 27.61 19.14 21.31
N ALA A 1005 28.07 20.40 21.48
CA ALA A 1005 28.78 21.15 20.45
C ALA A 1005 30.09 20.48 20.14
N GLY A 1006 30.31 20.03 18.90
CA GLY A 1006 31.54 19.39 18.53
C GLY A 1006 32.59 20.37 18.03
N SER A 1007 33.76 20.26 18.55
CA SER A 1007 34.99 20.77 17.91
C SER A 1007 35.13 20.14 16.51
N GLY A 1008 35.28 20.99 15.46
CA GLY A 1008 35.38 20.55 14.09
C GLY A 1008 36.58 19.64 13.83
N GLY A 1009 36.30 18.34 13.72
CA GLY A 1009 37.24 17.36 13.20
C GLY A 1009 36.54 16.62 12.05
N ARG A 1010 37.13 16.56 10.88
CA ARG A 1010 36.74 15.65 9.80
C ARG A 1010 36.82 14.22 10.35
N LEU A 1011 35.70 13.53 10.43
CA LEU A 1011 35.66 12.07 10.55
C LEU A 1011 35.83 11.46 9.14
N ALA A 1012 37.03 11.55 8.58
CA ALA A 1012 37.54 10.52 7.70
C ALA A 1012 38.17 9.47 8.62
N ASP A 1013 37.84 8.20 8.40
CA ASP A 1013 38.34 7.01 9.13
C ASP A 1013 37.67 6.69 10.47
N VAL A 1014 36.46 6.27 10.44
CA VAL A 1014 35.97 5.21 11.35
C VAL A 1014 35.38 4.10 10.48
N ILE A 1015 36.21 3.11 10.25
CA ILE A 1015 35.88 1.83 9.62
C ILE A 1015 34.71 1.18 10.39
N VAL A 1016 33.69 0.84 9.63
CA VAL A 1016 32.54 0.07 10.08
C VAL A 1016 32.97 -1.38 10.24
N ASP A 1017 33.36 -1.75 11.45
CA ASP A 1017 33.33 -3.15 11.89
C ASP A 1017 32.34 -3.27 13.06
N GLU A 1018 31.44 -4.23 12.92
CA GLU A 1018 30.33 -4.62 13.79
C GLU A 1018 28.95 -4.01 13.47
N VAL A 1019 28.34 -4.50 12.39
CA VAL A 1019 26.89 -4.55 12.27
C VAL A 1019 26.49 -6.02 12.15
N LEU A 1020 25.92 -6.55 13.21
CA LEU A 1020 25.11 -7.77 13.21
C LEU A 1020 23.65 -7.40 13.31
#